data_0eab51e88234644f5a7f7b203be4d6f8
#
_entry.id   0eab51e88234644f5a7f7b203be4d6f8
#
_cell.length_a   1.000
_cell.length_b   1.000
_cell.length_c   1.000
_cell.angle_alpha   90.00
_cell.angle_beta   90.00
_cell.angle_gamma   90.00
#
_symmetry.space_group_name_H-M   'P 1'
#
loop_
_entity.id
_entity.type
_entity.pdbx_description
1 polymer ?
#
loop_
_entity_poly.entity_id
_entity_poly.type
_entity_poly.pdbx_seq_one_letter_code
_entity_poly.pdbx_strand_id
1 'polypeptide(L)'
;MKMLATCNRNTSRKLSCIKPQDNMYSSFINLAEEKADNFVMAALFCASEEGNVDGLKELSEMANNIDLNTANRHGETAVHMAASGGHVEVIKFLQSKGVDIAVKDKQGDSAVYVAARQGHLDVLKCFHEAGVPLDSLNKSNETSLHVASRYGHSHVVDYLCSLGVPINVQDSLGETPIHSASWHGYVHIVQTLCSAGALFDIQNKEGETSLHNASVRGNLECVKILLQYGAPLNHIDKHGSSALHMACNRHHSSISKLLLNAGCEMDLIDKETGESALHAASREGLFSVVQTMCTYGCKIDTVSCDGLTPLHLASKAGHIEICRCLLQAGASPDIPNKDGVTAEIMALAQGFTAIADLLNRVKGEKGQILINQLIQSVQPLSRVKLKLLGSTGVGKSALIETMKCGFLGSFFRRGHHTSKANTPSKSPGSRKKLSRQFSLPTPLNYSVGNPVYTKGIDVQQINVQGVGDLSMWDFSGYEPYYMLYDHFLGDTNCIHQVMFSLQDSFDEQLAQVIFWLNFLKARVPPQFPLGHCGRLQNTAKVIIVATHPDKKGCPKNSKGEYESEGGEIIMEKVLQMFQADLDIVNKLFVIDTTNASSADLKALKVQLSELKAEIVSNLPKSSGFLDAIVSQLPLWRKSSVAYPVLSWQQFVEYTRLKVNPLASEENMKLLAEQLQLTGEVVYLQSAFVQDLVVFYPKWLCSDVIGTLMSHDKIVQSRITGCYSVDEFHLIFPDTEAIDLLTVLEALELCTQCDNDGDIEYEFPCLNLLESSEDVWKKDSNLQSDTIYGGVRLHTSFQSGSQLKYLFPRIQVYLRRNMLQETDDPEIDLYQWHHGSKYCCGDLEGLLDTDRNEQYLEIKVRGPRDAKSSLFFFLDDFINIVEQVIEEVCPGLCTERYTLSPSQLGDHGKIIRSYSPTEILRMEMEGRTSVVLTGSVTEDFLDIVCFGSEEVLNSITPGIDLDISHLSLHSRRLLSYLLDPSEPMGRDWCLLAITLGLSDVLPKIESEPNQISH
;
A
#
# COMPACT_ATOMS: atom_id res chain seq x y z
N MET A 1 8.39 15.43 -48.87
CA MET A 1 6.96 15.44 -48.50
C MET A 1 6.48 16.75 -47.85
N LYS A 2 7.26 17.55 -47.14
CA LYS A 2 6.78 18.85 -46.60
C LYS A 2 6.61 19.99 -47.59
N MET A 3 7.19 19.90 -48.78
CA MET A 3 7.06 20.95 -49.83
C MET A 3 5.89 20.73 -50.81
N LEU A 4 5.33 19.54 -50.91
CA LEU A 4 4.16 19.25 -51.75
C LEU A 4 2.81 19.53 -51.05
N ALA A 5 2.82 19.57 -49.71
CA ALA A 5 1.63 19.88 -48.90
C ALA A 5 1.29 21.41 -48.91
N THR A 6 2.23 22.25 -49.26
CA THR A 6 2.02 23.71 -49.27
C THR A 6 1.45 24.25 -50.58
N CYS A 7 1.54 23.53 -51.70
CA CYS A 7 0.96 23.95 -52.93
C CYS A 7 -0.55 23.64 -53.07
N ASN A 8 -1.03 22.54 -52.44
CA ASN A 8 -2.46 22.19 -52.49
C ASN A 8 -3.32 22.97 -51.49
N ARG A 9 -2.73 23.47 -50.40
CA ARG A 9 -3.48 24.29 -49.40
C ARG A 9 -3.83 25.70 -49.86
N ASN A 10 -3.13 26.24 -50.88
CA ASN A 10 -3.40 27.59 -51.39
C ASN A 10 -4.45 27.64 -52.49
N THR A 11 -4.73 26.55 -53.18
CA THR A 11 -5.80 26.43 -54.14
C THR A 11 -7.15 26.11 -53.50
N SER A 12 -7.19 25.25 -52.53
CA SER A 12 -8.43 24.92 -51.76
C SER A 12 -8.90 26.07 -50.88
N ARG A 13 -8.00 26.90 -50.33
CA ARG A 13 -8.38 28.09 -49.53
C ARG A 13 -8.96 29.23 -50.33
N LYS A 14 -8.76 29.29 -51.67
CA LYS A 14 -9.37 30.30 -52.50
C LYS A 14 -10.76 29.92 -53.03
N LEU A 15 -11.11 28.64 -52.99
CA LEU A 15 -12.42 28.14 -53.43
C LEU A 15 -13.42 28.02 -52.23
N SER A 16 -12.96 27.93 -51.01
CA SER A 16 -13.82 27.82 -49.81
C SER A 16 -14.48 29.13 -49.36
N CYS A 17 -14.29 30.24 -50.07
CA CYS A 17 -14.90 31.54 -49.77
C CYS A 17 -16.10 31.86 -50.68
N ILE A 18 -16.56 30.95 -51.51
CA ILE A 18 -17.71 31.19 -52.43
C ILE A 18 -18.93 30.51 -51.84
N LYS A 19 -19.89 31.31 -51.36
CA LYS A 19 -21.20 30.84 -50.88
C LYS A 19 -22.00 30.17 -52.00
N PRO A 20 -22.82 29.13 -51.74
CA PRO A 20 -23.50 28.31 -52.76
C PRO A 20 -24.78 29.00 -53.29
N GLN A 21 -24.72 30.24 -53.70
CA GLN A 21 -25.90 30.94 -54.29
C GLN A 21 -25.66 31.66 -55.59
N ASP A 22 -24.48 31.62 -56.16
CA ASP A 22 -24.26 32.23 -57.48
C ASP A 22 -23.94 31.18 -58.54
N ASN A 23 -24.68 31.15 -59.60
CA ASN A 23 -24.50 30.38 -60.85
C ASN A 23 -23.13 30.67 -61.49
N MET A 24 -22.06 30.20 -60.80
CA MET A 24 -20.69 30.45 -61.33
C MET A 24 -20.20 29.42 -62.31
N TYR A 25 -20.85 28.30 -62.49
CA TYR A 25 -20.46 27.30 -63.47
C TYR A 25 -20.74 27.75 -64.94
N SER A 26 -21.67 28.65 -65.17
CA SER A 26 -21.98 29.16 -66.44
C SER A 26 -20.98 30.21 -66.98
N SER A 27 -20.19 30.86 -66.14
CA SER A 27 -19.22 31.87 -66.56
C SER A 27 -17.83 31.30 -66.89
N PHE A 28 -17.56 30.02 -66.63
CA PHE A 28 -16.27 29.38 -66.91
C PHE A 28 -16.19 28.69 -68.28
N ILE A 29 -17.30 28.50 -69.00
CA ILE A 29 -17.35 27.84 -70.31
C ILE A 29 -16.73 28.68 -71.41
N ASN A 30 -16.45 29.95 -71.14
CA ASN A 30 -15.95 30.86 -72.17
C ASN A 30 -14.43 31.10 -72.17
N LEU A 31 -13.62 30.35 -71.48
CA LEU A 31 -12.16 30.50 -71.44
C LEU A 31 -11.44 29.31 -72.09
N ALA A 32 -11.07 29.46 -73.32
CA ALA A 32 -10.07 28.74 -74.13
C ALA A 32 -10.04 27.20 -73.99
N GLU A 33 -10.35 26.53 -75.12
CA GLU A 33 -10.57 25.08 -75.23
C GLU A 33 -9.44 24.17 -74.68
N GLU A 34 -8.20 24.58 -74.54
CA GLU A 34 -7.09 23.78 -73.98
C GLU A 34 -6.95 23.90 -72.43
N LYS A 35 -7.61 24.86 -71.74
CA LYS A 35 -7.64 24.98 -70.27
C LYS A 35 -8.96 24.49 -69.65
N ALA A 36 -9.98 24.30 -70.44
CA ALA A 36 -11.30 23.90 -70.01
C ALA A 36 -11.33 22.47 -69.41
N ASP A 37 -10.62 21.54 -70.08
CA ASP A 37 -10.64 20.13 -69.60
C ASP A 37 -9.99 19.93 -68.21
N ASN A 38 -8.89 20.65 -67.97
CA ASN A 38 -8.25 20.57 -66.61
C ASN A 38 -9.10 21.20 -65.49
N PHE A 39 -9.90 22.19 -65.83
CA PHE A 39 -10.77 22.87 -64.88
C PHE A 39 -12.03 22.04 -64.57
N VAL A 40 -12.62 21.43 -65.59
CA VAL A 40 -13.75 20.53 -65.47
C VAL A 40 -13.37 19.29 -64.70
N MET A 41 -12.16 18.76 -64.90
CA MET A 41 -11.58 17.67 -64.15
C MET A 41 -11.39 18.04 -62.68
N ALA A 42 -10.84 19.22 -62.38
CA ALA A 42 -10.68 19.70 -61.03
C ALA A 42 -12.04 19.88 -60.31
N ALA A 43 -13.04 20.41 -61.05
CA ALA A 43 -14.40 20.56 -60.54
C ALA A 43 -15.08 19.19 -60.22
N LEU A 44 -14.88 18.19 -61.12
CA LEU A 44 -15.38 16.83 -60.88
C LEU A 44 -14.78 16.20 -59.65
N PHE A 45 -13.48 16.31 -59.46
CA PHE A 45 -12.81 15.74 -58.27
C PHE A 45 -13.20 16.48 -56.98
N CYS A 46 -13.21 17.81 -56.96
CA CYS A 46 -13.64 18.57 -55.79
C CYS A 46 -15.10 18.27 -55.45
N ALA A 47 -16.02 18.28 -56.42
CA ALA A 47 -17.42 17.97 -56.16
C ALA A 47 -17.60 16.52 -55.63
N SER A 48 -16.79 15.59 -56.12
CA SER A 48 -16.82 14.21 -55.63
C SER A 48 -16.24 14.07 -54.20
N GLU A 49 -15.17 14.80 -53.87
CA GLU A 49 -14.52 14.81 -52.56
C GLU A 49 -15.37 15.55 -51.48
N GLU A 50 -16.11 16.62 -51.93
CA GLU A 50 -17.00 17.40 -51.07
C GLU A 50 -18.41 16.81 -50.95
N GLY A 51 -18.76 15.79 -51.70
CA GLY A 51 -20.07 15.14 -51.65
C GLY A 51 -21.19 15.90 -52.35
N ASN A 52 -20.86 16.82 -53.24
CA ASN A 52 -21.83 17.68 -53.96
C ASN A 52 -22.45 16.97 -55.15
N VAL A 53 -23.52 16.17 -54.89
CA VAL A 53 -24.26 15.41 -55.90
C VAL A 53 -24.92 16.31 -56.91
N ASP A 54 -25.45 17.48 -56.53
CA ASP A 54 -26.14 18.39 -57.45
C ASP A 54 -25.15 19.06 -58.36
N GLY A 55 -23.98 19.44 -57.86
CA GLY A 55 -22.87 19.92 -58.70
C GLY A 55 -22.41 18.87 -59.73
N LEU A 56 -22.38 17.60 -59.35
CA LEU A 56 -22.05 16.50 -60.30
C LEU A 56 -23.14 16.27 -61.35
N LYS A 57 -24.42 16.42 -61.01
CA LYS A 57 -25.55 16.35 -61.93
C LYS A 57 -25.42 17.48 -62.96
N GLU A 58 -25.23 18.71 -62.50
CA GLU A 58 -25.06 19.88 -63.36
C GLU A 58 -23.86 19.71 -64.33
N LEU A 59 -22.69 19.24 -63.77
CA LEU A 59 -21.53 18.95 -64.63
C LEU A 59 -21.79 17.87 -65.64
N SER A 60 -22.56 16.80 -65.28
CA SER A 60 -22.92 15.73 -66.22
C SER A 60 -23.91 16.15 -67.30
N GLU A 61 -24.76 17.19 -67.11
CA GLU A 61 -25.75 17.74 -68.03
C GLU A 61 -25.16 18.83 -68.91
N MET A 62 -24.30 19.66 -68.42
CA MET A 62 -23.68 20.78 -69.10
C MET A 62 -22.68 20.37 -70.18
N ALA A 63 -21.98 19.28 -70.00
CA ALA A 63 -20.98 18.79 -70.90
C ALA A 63 -21.36 17.38 -71.39
N ASN A 64 -22.02 17.27 -72.52
CA ASN A 64 -22.44 16.04 -73.24
C ASN A 64 -21.31 15.07 -73.59
N ASN A 65 -20.04 15.34 -73.15
CA ASN A 65 -18.87 14.58 -73.46
C ASN A 65 -17.86 14.44 -72.29
N ILE A 66 -18.26 14.71 -71.00
CA ILE A 66 -17.35 14.45 -69.98
C ILE A 66 -17.26 12.92 -69.70
N ASP A 67 -16.07 12.39 -69.90
CA ASP A 67 -15.76 11.04 -69.46
C ASP A 67 -15.58 11.04 -67.93
N LEU A 68 -16.63 10.60 -67.17
CA LEU A 68 -16.63 10.50 -65.73
C LEU A 68 -15.63 9.44 -65.20
N ASN A 69 -15.04 8.63 -66.12
CA ASN A 69 -13.99 7.68 -65.83
C ASN A 69 -12.58 8.30 -65.90
N THR A 70 -12.50 9.60 -66.15
CA THR A 70 -11.19 10.24 -66.23
C THR A 70 -10.43 10.15 -64.86
N ALA A 71 -9.11 9.93 -65.01
CA ALA A 71 -8.23 9.79 -63.88
C ALA A 71 -7.24 10.96 -63.81
N ASN A 72 -6.90 11.35 -62.58
CA ASN A 72 -5.87 12.36 -62.31
C ASN A 72 -4.48 11.81 -62.63
N ARG A 73 -3.43 12.66 -62.44
CA ARG A 73 -2.02 12.27 -62.64
C ARG A 73 -1.58 11.04 -61.79
N HIS A 74 -2.28 10.76 -60.70
CA HIS A 74 -2.05 9.61 -59.82
C HIS A 74 -2.89 8.38 -60.22
N GLY A 75 -3.78 8.51 -61.13
CA GLY A 75 -4.68 7.48 -61.59
C GLY A 75 -5.97 7.42 -60.80
N GLU A 76 -6.19 8.35 -59.87
CA GLU A 76 -7.39 8.42 -59.04
C GLU A 76 -8.53 8.99 -59.87
N THR A 77 -9.71 8.42 -59.74
CA THR A 77 -10.97 8.83 -60.41
C THR A 77 -11.90 9.53 -59.43
N ALA A 78 -13.01 10.08 -59.92
CA ALA A 78 -14.07 10.66 -59.13
C ALA A 78 -14.58 9.69 -58.01
N VAL A 79 -14.59 8.38 -58.31
CA VAL A 79 -14.97 7.36 -57.32
C VAL A 79 -13.97 7.29 -56.17
N HIS A 80 -12.66 7.41 -56.42
CA HIS A 80 -11.63 7.44 -55.37
C HIS A 80 -11.79 8.69 -54.49
N MET A 81 -12.10 9.85 -55.09
CA MET A 81 -12.34 11.08 -54.31
C MET A 81 -13.59 10.96 -53.45
N ALA A 82 -14.69 10.45 -54.01
CA ALA A 82 -15.92 10.21 -53.26
C ALA A 82 -15.74 9.20 -52.13
N ALA A 83 -14.92 8.16 -52.38
CA ALA A 83 -14.57 7.17 -51.33
C ALA A 83 -13.67 7.76 -50.25
N SER A 84 -12.77 8.69 -50.59
CA SER A 84 -11.95 9.43 -49.64
C SER A 84 -12.77 10.40 -48.78
N GLY A 85 -13.83 11.04 -49.37
CA GLY A 85 -14.72 11.93 -48.65
C GLY A 85 -15.85 11.23 -47.87
N GLY A 86 -16.07 9.93 -48.11
CA GLY A 86 -17.13 9.18 -47.44
C GLY A 86 -18.53 9.33 -48.03
N HIS A 87 -18.64 9.78 -49.27
CA HIS A 87 -19.90 10.22 -49.90
C HIS A 87 -20.60 9.10 -50.69
N VAL A 88 -21.44 8.33 -49.99
CA VAL A 88 -22.22 7.21 -50.56
C VAL A 88 -23.10 7.64 -51.74
N GLU A 89 -23.79 8.77 -51.61
CA GLU A 89 -24.74 9.22 -52.63
C GLU A 89 -24.01 9.65 -53.96
N VAL A 90 -22.77 10.16 -53.84
CA VAL A 90 -21.93 10.43 -55.01
C VAL A 90 -21.56 9.14 -55.73
N ILE A 91 -21.16 8.11 -54.99
CA ILE A 91 -20.80 6.80 -55.54
C ILE A 91 -21.99 6.16 -56.26
N LYS A 92 -23.19 6.18 -55.65
CA LYS A 92 -24.41 5.70 -56.27
C LYS A 92 -24.78 6.47 -57.53
N PHE A 93 -24.59 7.79 -57.51
CA PHE A 93 -24.81 8.61 -58.69
C PHE A 93 -23.83 8.26 -59.82
N LEU A 94 -22.52 8.16 -59.52
CA LEU A 94 -21.52 7.77 -60.54
C LEU A 94 -21.79 6.36 -61.09
N GLN A 95 -22.15 5.41 -60.21
CA GLN A 95 -22.57 4.06 -60.63
C GLN A 95 -23.80 4.10 -61.58
N SER A 96 -24.82 4.90 -61.26
CA SER A 96 -26.01 5.08 -62.09
C SER A 96 -25.72 5.63 -63.48
N LYS A 97 -24.58 6.33 -63.62
CA LYS A 97 -24.08 6.86 -64.91
C LYS A 97 -23.17 5.89 -65.64
N GLY A 98 -22.98 4.68 -65.11
CA GLY A 98 -22.17 3.64 -65.78
C GLY A 98 -20.66 3.78 -65.54
N VAL A 99 -20.24 4.57 -64.51
CA VAL A 99 -18.83 4.68 -64.12
C VAL A 99 -18.38 3.36 -63.51
N ASP A 100 -17.22 2.91 -63.93
CA ASP A 100 -16.60 1.72 -63.29
C ASP A 100 -16.15 2.06 -61.87
N ILE A 101 -16.83 1.48 -60.86
CA ILE A 101 -16.55 1.70 -59.46
C ILE A 101 -15.43 0.80 -58.93
N ALA A 102 -14.94 -0.16 -59.75
CA ALA A 102 -13.89 -1.11 -59.36
C ALA A 102 -12.49 -0.72 -59.89
N VAL A 103 -12.35 0.47 -60.48
CA VAL A 103 -11.10 0.98 -61.04
C VAL A 103 -10.03 1.10 -59.97
N LYS A 104 -8.79 0.78 -60.36
CA LYS A 104 -7.59 0.96 -59.53
C LYS A 104 -6.76 2.15 -60.03
N ASP A 105 -6.16 2.87 -59.10
CA ASP A 105 -5.24 3.95 -59.38
C ASP A 105 -3.86 3.44 -59.86
N LYS A 106 -2.88 4.33 -60.08
CA LYS A 106 -1.52 3.94 -60.47
C LYS A 106 -0.74 3.18 -59.41
N GLN A 107 -1.13 3.24 -58.13
CA GLN A 107 -0.58 2.45 -57.04
C GLN A 107 -1.28 1.07 -56.95
N GLY A 108 -2.35 0.87 -57.70
CA GLY A 108 -3.22 -0.29 -57.62
C GLY A 108 -4.27 -0.19 -56.52
N ASP A 109 -4.37 0.97 -55.87
CA ASP A 109 -5.37 1.22 -54.85
C ASP A 109 -6.76 1.32 -55.48
N SER A 110 -7.71 0.57 -54.98
CA SER A 110 -9.11 0.66 -55.33
C SER A 110 -9.83 1.70 -54.48
N ALA A 111 -10.98 2.18 -54.91
CA ALA A 111 -11.82 3.05 -54.10
C ALA A 111 -12.23 2.39 -52.77
N VAL A 112 -12.35 1.04 -52.73
CA VAL A 112 -12.54 0.25 -51.50
C VAL A 112 -11.35 0.43 -50.55
N TYR A 113 -10.12 0.34 -51.07
CA TYR A 113 -8.90 0.54 -50.27
C TYR A 113 -8.84 1.96 -49.70
N VAL A 114 -9.19 2.98 -50.51
CA VAL A 114 -9.22 4.38 -50.08
C VAL A 114 -10.28 4.60 -48.99
N ALA A 115 -11.50 4.05 -49.14
CA ALA A 115 -12.56 4.11 -48.15
C ALA A 115 -12.13 3.45 -46.81
N ALA A 116 -11.49 2.27 -46.88
CA ALA A 116 -10.97 1.57 -45.73
C ALA A 116 -9.86 2.36 -45.01
N ARG A 117 -8.98 3.05 -45.77
CA ARG A 117 -7.93 3.94 -45.23
C ARG A 117 -8.48 5.12 -44.47
N GLN A 118 -9.63 5.67 -44.86
CA GLN A 118 -10.28 6.82 -44.25
C GLN A 118 -11.32 6.41 -43.19
N GLY A 119 -11.66 5.12 -43.10
CA GLY A 119 -12.61 4.60 -42.13
C GLY A 119 -14.08 4.75 -42.50
N HIS A 120 -14.41 4.94 -43.79
CA HIS A 120 -15.79 5.17 -44.24
C HIS A 120 -16.55 3.85 -44.43
N LEU A 121 -17.14 3.34 -43.33
CA LEU A 121 -17.86 2.08 -43.32
C LEU A 121 -19.07 2.05 -44.27
N ASP A 122 -19.84 3.12 -44.37
CA ASP A 122 -21.03 3.15 -45.19
C ASP A 122 -20.72 3.12 -46.67
N VAL A 123 -19.56 3.66 -47.06
CA VAL A 123 -19.02 3.55 -48.44
C VAL A 123 -18.65 2.10 -48.74
N LEU A 124 -18.03 1.40 -47.80
CA LEU A 124 -17.66 -0.02 -47.94
C LEU A 124 -18.90 -0.92 -48.05
N LYS A 125 -19.96 -0.63 -47.30
CA LYS A 125 -21.25 -1.31 -47.45
C LYS A 125 -21.85 -1.10 -48.85
N CYS A 126 -21.81 0.14 -49.35
CA CYS A 126 -22.28 0.48 -50.68
C CYS A 126 -21.50 -0.29 -51.74
N PHE A 127 -20.17 -0.39 -51.68
CA PHE A 127 -19.37 -1.18 -52.61
C PHE A 127 -19.69 -2.69 -52.52
N HIS A 128 -19.90 -3.20 -51.31
CA HIS A 128 -20.30 -4.59 -51.10
C HIS A 128 -21.66 -4.90 -51.76
N GLU A 129 -22.66 -4.04 -51.53
CA GLU A 129 -23.99 -4.13 -52.16
C GLU A 129 -23.93 -4.07 -53.67
N ALA A 130 -22.97 -3.29 -54.18
CA ALA A 130 -22.72 -3.18 -55.64
C ALA A 130 -21.94 -4.37 -56.23
N GLY A 131 -21.52 -5.33 -55.40
CA GLY A 131 -20.77 -6.51 -55.79
C GLY A 131 -19.28 -6.27 -56.09
N VAL A 132 -18.71 -5.17 -55.63
CA VAL A 132 -17.26 -4.88 -55.76
C VAL A 132 -16.48 -5.74 -54.74
N PRO A 133 -15.40 -6.45 -55.14
CA PRO A 133 -14.61 -7.25 -54.26
C PRO A 133 -13.88 -6.37 -53.24
N LEU A 134 -14.09 -6.63 -51.95
CA LEU A 134 -13.49 -5.87 -50.86
C LEU A 134 -12.06 -6.33 -50.49
N ASP A 135 -11.60 -7.41 -51.05
CA ASP A 135 -10.30 -8.07 -50.79
C ASP A 135 -9.24 -7.81 -51.90
N SER A 136 -9.53 -6.86 -52.81
CA SER A 136 -8.64 -6.57 -53.92
C SER A 136 -7.27 -6.06 -53.45
N LEU A 137 -6.21 -6.64 -54.08
CA LEU A 137 -4.81 -6.28 -53.73
C LEU A 137 -4.37 -5.04 -54.52
N ASN A 138 -3.62 -4.15 -53.87
CA ASN A 138 -2.87 -3.09 -54.51
C ASN A 138 -1.49 -3.60 -55.02
N LYS A 139 -0.62 -2.72 -55.57
CA LYS A 139 0.73 -3.10 -56.02
C LYS A 139 1.67 -3.49 -54.93
N SER A 140 1.39 -3.13 -53.68
CA SER A 140 2.11 -3.55 -52.47
C SER A 140 1.53 -4.83 -51.88
N ASN A 141 0.60 -5.50 -52.54
CA ASN A 141 -0.15 -6.65 -52.06
C ASN A 141 -0.97 -6.37 -50.77
N GLU A 142 -1.32 -5.13 -50.49
CA GLU A 142 -2.16 -4.75 -49.38
C GLU A 142 -3.63 -4.88 -49.70
N THR A 143 -4.43 -5.35 -48.78
CA THR A 143 -5.90 -5.38 -48.83
C THR A 143 -6.51 -4.20 -48.08
N SER A 144 -7.81 -3.98 -48.25
CA SER A 144 -8.58 -3.04 -47.42
C SER A 144 -8.46 -3.31 -45.93
N LEU A 145 -8.29 -4.58 -45.52
CA LEU A 145 -8.11 -4.98 -44.11
C LEU A 145 -6.74 -4.55 -43.55
N HIS A 146 -5.66 -4.59 -44.39
CA HIS A 146 -4.34 -4.09 -43.99
C HIS A 146 -4.39 -2.61 -43.63
N VAL A 147 -4.98 -1.82 -44.55
CA VAL A 147 -5.01 -0.36 -44.36
C VAL A 147 -5.92 0.05 -43.21
N ALA A 148 -7.11 -0.59 -43.09
CA ALA A 148 -8.00 -0.32 -41.96
C ALA A 148 -7.33 -0.67 -40.59
N SER A 149 -6.58 -1.78 -40.52
CA SER A 149 -5.84 -2.19 -39.34
C SER A 149 -4.67 -1.24 -39.03
N ARG A 150 -3.99 -0.71 -40.05
CA ARG A 150 -2.88 0.26 -39.91
C ARG A 150 -3.36 1.62 -39.37
N TYR A 151 -4.55 2.07 -39.78
CA TYR A 151 -5.09 3.38 -39.42
C TYR A 151 -6.07 3.35 -38.24
N GLY A 152 -6.37 2.19 -37.68
CA GLY A 152 -7.12 2.07 -36.44
C GLY A 152 -8.64 2.09 -36.59
N HIS A 153 -9.16 1.79 -37.77
CA HIS A 153 -10.60 1.83 -38.07
C HIS A 153 -11.30 0.54 -37.64
N SER A 154 -11.54 0.37 -36.32
CA SER A 154 -12.08 -0.85 -35.74
C SER A 154 -13.41 -1.29 -36.36
N HIS A 155 -14.36 -0.38 -36.57
CA HIS A 155 -15.67 -0.67 -37.15
C HIS A 155 -15.59 -1.15 -38.62
N VAL A 156 -14.57 -0.71 -39.38
CA VAL A 156 -14.28 -1.21 -40.71
C VAL A 156 -13.70 -2.62 -40.64
N VAL A 157 -12.76 -2.85 -39.71
CA VAL A 157 -12.17 -4.18 -39.49
C VAL A 157 -13.22 -5.18 -39.08
N ASP A 158 -14.11 -4.83 -38.12
CA ASP A 158 -15.21 -5.68 -37.65
C ASP A 158 -16.13 -6.07 -38.85
N TYR A 159 -16.46 -5.11 -39.69
CA TYR A 159 -17.31 -5.36 -40.86
C TYR A 159 -16.62 -6.27 -41.87
N LEU A 160 -15.36 -5.99 -42.24
CA LEU A 160 -14.60 -6.82 -43.18
C LEU A 160 -14.43 -8.26 -42.67
N CYS A 161 -14.11 -8.44 -41.38
CA CYS A 161 -14.02 -9.75 -40.74
C CYS A 161 -15.36 -10.50 -40.75
N SER A 162 -16.48 -9.78 -40.51
CA SER A 162 -17.83 -10.39 -40.55
C SER A 162 -18.23 -10.92 -41.92
N LEU A 163 -17.67 -10.35 -42.98
CA LEU A 163 -17.88 -10.81 -44.39
C LEU A 163 -16.96 -11.97 -44.80
N GLY A 164 -16.04 -12.40 -43.90
CA GLY A 164 -15.12 -13.49 -44.24
C GLY A 164 -14.02 -13.14 -45.23
N VAL A 165 -13.59 -11.89 -45.30
CA VAL A 165 -12.46 -11.45 -46.12
C VAL A 165 -11.17 -12.17 -45.65
N PRO A 166 -10.24 -12.55 -46.57
CA PRO A 166 -9.00 -13.22 -46.20
C PRO A 166 -8.16 -12.39 -45.23
N ILE A 167 -7.97 -12.93 -43.97
CA ILE A 167 -7.36 -12.20 -42.85
C ILE A 167 -5.83 -12.31 -42.87
N ASN A 168 -5.30 -13.42 -43.43
CA ASN A 168 -3.89 -13.79 -43.30
C ASN A 168 -3.09 -13.47 -44.61
N VAL A 169 -3.55 -12.54 -45.40
CA VAL A 169 -2.83 -12.07 -46.63
C VAL A 169 -1.57 -11.34 -46.19
N GLN A 170 -0.46 -11.63 -46.83
CA GLN A 170 0.81 -10.93 -46.62
C GLN A 170 1.01 -9.85 -47.68
N ASP A 171 1.38 -8.65 -47.22
CA ASP A 171 1.76 -7.54 -48.10
C ASP A 171 3.17 -7.73 -48.72
N SER A 172 3.67 -6.72 -49.38
CA SER A 172 5.01 -6.73 -50.01
C SER A 172 6.14 -6.82 -48.98
N LEU A 173 5.92 -6.52 -47.71
CA LEU A 173 6.86 -6.67 -46.60
C LEU A 173 6.67 -8.00 -45.87
N GLY A 174 5.68 -8.79 -46.27
CA GLY A 174 5.31 -10.01 -45.57
C GLY A 174 4.44 -9.76 -44.34
N GLU A 175 3.98 -8.54 -44.10
CA GLU A 175 3.12 -8.23 -42.97
C GLU A 175 1.68 -8.62 -43.26
N THR A 176 0.99 -9.07 -42.21
CA THR A 176 -0.46 -9.31 -42.23
C THR A 176 -1.19 -8.17 -41.49
N PRO A 177 -2.50 -8.03 -41.60
CA PRO A 177 -3.25 -6.99 -40.89
C PRO A 177 -2.98 -6.99 -39.38
N ILE A 178 -2.79 -8.14 -38.76
CA ILE A 178 -2.48 -8.25 -37.30
C ILE A 178 -1.07 -7.72 -36.96
N HIS A 179 -0.09 -7.81 -37.89
CA HIS A 179 1.22 -7.17 -37.68
C HIS A 179 1.07 -5.66 -37.59
N SER A 180 0.34 -5.04 -38.55
CA SER A 180 0.08 -3.61 -38.57
C SER A 180 -0.69 -3.15 -37.30
N ALA A 181 -1.75 -3.87 -36.94
CA ALA A 181 -2.53 -3.57 -35.73
C ALA A 181 -1.69 -3.67 -34.43
N SER A 182 -0.84 -4.70 -34.32
CA SER A 182 0.06 -4.92 -33.18
C SER A 182 1.15 -3.86 -33.06
N TRP A 183 1.68 -3.41 -34.20
CA TRP A 183 2.67 -2.33 -34.26
C TRP A 183 2.12 -0.99 -33.77
N HIS A 184 0.86 -0.68 -34.14
CA HIS A 184 0.21 0.58 -33.73
C HIS A 184 -0.49 0.50 -32.37
N GLY A 185 -0.68 -0.68 -31.80
CA GLY A 185 -1.28 -0.85 -30.48
C GLY A 185 -2.82 -0.79 -30.47
N TYR A 186 -3.47 -1.11 -31.58
CA TYR A 186 -4.95 -1.08 -31.66
C TYR A 186 -5.56 -2.34 -31.07
N VAL A 187 -5.78 -2.30 -29.76
CA VAL A 187 -6.20 -3.44 -28.93
C VAL A 187 -7.47 -4.12 -29.45
N HIS A 188 -8.50 -3.35 -29.75
CA HIS A 188 -9.78 -3.87 -30.26
C HIS A 188 -9.59 -4.58 -31.61
N ILE A 189 -8.78 -4.00 -32.52
CA ILE A 189 -8.51 -4.59 -33.83
C ILE A 189 -7.74 -5.89 -33.68
N VAL A 190 -6.73 -5.94 -32.81
CA VAL A 190 -5.99 -7.18 -32.52
C VAL A 190 -6.95 -8.24 -32.01
N GLN A 191 -7.85 -7.90 -31.09
CA GLN A 191 -8.84 -8.81 -30.53
C GLN A 191 -9.81 -9.33 -31.59
N THR A 192 -10.33 -8.44 -32.47
CA THR A 192 -11.23 -8.82 -33.57
C THR A 192 -10.52 -9.76 -34.55
N LEU A 193 -9.27 -9.44 -34.97
CA LEU A 193 -8.51 -10.28 -35.89
C LEU A 193 -8.19 -11.65 -35.28
N CYS A 194 -7.83 -11.71 -33.99
CA CYS A 194 -7.61 -12.95 -33.27
C CYS A 194 -8.88 -13.82 -33.23
N SER A 195 -10.04 -13.23 -32.88
CA SER A 195 -11.32 -13.95 -32.82
C SER A 195 -11.79 -14.40 -34.21
N ALA A 196 -11.41 -13.68 -35.29
CA ALA A 196 -11.71 -14.02 -36.65
C ALA A 196 -10.77 -15.10 -37.24
N GLY A 197 -9.74 -15.56 -36.50
CA GLY A 197 -8.84 -16.64 -36.93
C GLY A 197 -7.53 -16.16 -37.57
N ALA A 198 -6.99 -15.03 -37.14
CA ALA A 198 -5.66 -14.60 -37.55
C ALA A 198 -4.59 -15.60 -37.09
N LEU A 199 -3.64 -15.91 -37.95
CA LEU A 199 -2.50 -16.77 -37.63
C LEU A 199 -1.37 -15.93 -37.03
N PHE A 200 -0.87 -16.34 -35.87
CA PHE A 200 0.12 -15.59 -35.09
C PHE A 200 1.56 -15.99 -35.42
N ASP A 201 1.75 -17.11 -36.12
CA ASP A 201 3.02 -17.69 -36.48
C ASP A 201 3.56 -17.19 -37.80
N ILE A 202 2.76 -16.41 -38.55
CA ILE A 202 3.22 -15.80 -39.80
C ILE A 202 4.32 -14.79 -39.48
N GLN A 203 5.45 -14.97 -40.17
CA GLN A 203 6.59 -14.06 -40.10
C GLN A 203 6.62 -13.13 -41.28
N ASN A 204 6.96 -11.87 -41.07
CA ASN A 204 7.23 -10.89 -42.11
C ASN A 204 8.58 -11.20 -42.81
N LYS A 205 9.00 -10.36 -43.73
CA LYS A 205 10.30 -10.57 -44.45
C LYS A 205 11.51 -10.44 -43.54
N GLU A 206 11.39 -9.79 -42.39
CA GLU A 206 12.47 -9.73 -41.38
C GLU A 206 12.39 -10.88 -40.35
N GLY A 207 11.43 -11.77 -40.49
CA GLY A 207 11.22 -12.89 -39.60
C GLY A 207 10.43 -12.54 -38.31
N GLU A 208 9.87 -11.33 -38.26
CA GLU A 208 9.10 -10.84 -37.11
C GLU A 208 7.65 -11.35 -37.18
N THR A 209 7.09 -11.66 -36.02
CA THR A 209 5.66 -11.98 -35.84
C THR A 209 4.93 -10.77 -35.24
N SER A 210 3.61 -10.82 -35.21
CA SER A 210 2.79 -9.79 -34.53
C SER A 210 3.20 -9.58 -33.05
N LEU A 211 3.67 -10.63 -32.36
CA LEU A 211 4.18 -10.53 -30.99
C LEU A 211 5.48 -9.71 -30.92
N HIS A 212 6.38 -9.87 -31.90
CA HIS A 212 7.59 -9.04 -32.01
C HIS A 212 7.21 -7.57 -32.19
N ASN A 213 6.28 -7.26 -33.11
CA ASN A 213 5.82 -5.90 -33.37
C ASN A 213 5.21 -5.24 -32.12
N ALA A 214 4.34 -5.95 -31.41
CA ALA A 214 3.74 -5.46 -30.17
C ALA A 214 4.81 -5.23 -29.08
N SER A 215 5.80 -6.14 -28.99
CA SER A 215 6.86 -6.08 -27.97
C SER A 215 7.83 -4.92 -28.20
N VAL A 216 8.23 -4.68 -29.47
CA VAL A 216 9.08 -3.53 -29.84
C VAL A 216 8.44 -2.20 -29.52
N ARG A 217 7.11 -2.11 -29.72
CA ARG A 217 6.36 -0.85 -29.57
C ARG A 217 5.87 -0.59 -28.15
N GLY A 218 5.97 -1.56 -27.26
CA GLY A 218 5.52 -1.42 -25.88
C GLY A 218 4.01 -1.59 -25.68
N ASN A 219 3.32 -2.24 -26.61
CA ASN A 219 1.86 -2.38 -26.62
C ASN A 219 1.42 -3.53 -25.71
N LEU A 220 1.45 -3.32 -24.40
CA LEU A 220 1.21 -4.35 -23.37
C LEU A 220 -0.12 -5.09 -23.55
N GLU A 221 -1.21 -4.37 -23.79
CA GLU A 221 -2.53 -4.98 -23.95
C GLU A 221 -2.63 -5.84 -25.20
N CYS A 222 -1.98 -5.43 -26.30
CA CYS A 222 -1.88 -6.27 -27.49
C CYS A 222 -1.10 -7.56 -27.20
N VAL A 223 0.01 -7.47 -26.46
CA VAL A 223 0.78 -8.65 -26.03
C VAL A 223 -0.07 -9.59 -25.18
N LYS A 224 -0.84 -9.07 -24.22
CA LYS A 224 -1.75 -9.88 -23.38
C LYS A 224 -2.75 -10.65 -24.26
N ILE A 225 -3.40 -9.98 -25.20
CA ILE A 225 -4.38 -10.60 -26.10
C ILE A 225 -3.71 -11.67 -26.96
N LEU A 226 -2.58 -11.36 -27.59
CA LEU A 226 -1.87 -12.32 -28.43
C LEU A 226 -1.51 -13.60 -27.64
N LEU A 227 -1.05 -13.45 -26.39
CA LEU A 227 -0.74 -14.58 -25.51
C LEU A 227 -1.99 -15.37 -25.11
N GLN A 228 -3.11 -14.71 -24.81
CA GLN A 228 -4.38 -15.36 -24.51
C GLN A 228 -4.89 -16.24 -25.66
N TYR A 229 -4.65 -15.81 -26.91
CA TYR A 229 -5.00 -16.59 -28.09
C TYR A 229 -3.92 -17.59 -28.54
N GLY A 230 -2.83 -17.71 -27.76
CA GLY A 230 -1.81 -18.74 -27.98
C GLY A 230 -0.71 -18.35 -28.98
N ALA A 231 -0.36 -17.08 -29.09
CA ALA A 231 0.75 -16.65 -29.94
C ALA A 231 2.07 -17.32 -29.50
N PRO A 232 2.90 -17.83 -30.45
CA PRO A 232 4.12 -18.51 -30.12
C PRO A 232 5.17 -17.56 -29.54
N LEU A 233 5.71 -17.93 -28.36
CA LEU A 233 6.61 -17.11 -27.57
C LEU A 233 8.04 -17.05 -28.10
N ASN A 234 8.52 -18.13 -28.69
CA ASN A 234 9.94 -18.40 -28.96
C ASN A 234 10.34 -18.23 -30.43
N HIS A 235 9.49 -17.65 -31.26
CA HIS A 235 9.90 -17.27 -32.62
C HIS A 235 11.03 -16.26 -32.57
N ILE A 236 11.98 -16.44 -33.47
CA ILE A 236 13.11 -15.53 -33.66
C ILE A 236 13.04 -14.87 -35.02
N ASP A 237 13.46 -13.63 -35.09
CA ASP A 237 13.64 -12.90 -36.35
C ASP A 237 14.87 -13.40 -37.12
N LYS A 238 15.20 -12.77 -38.24
CA LYS A 238 16.40 -13.10 -39.04
C LYS A 238 17.70 -12.89 -38.28
N HIS A 239 17.75 -11.95 -37.34
CA HIS A 239 18.89 -11.65 -36.50
C HIS A 239 19.02 -12.62 -35.35
N GLY A 240 18.00 -13.43 -35.05
CA GLY A 240 17.95 -14.37 -33.94
C GLY A 240 17.33 -13.76 -32.69
N SER A 241 16.80 -12.56 -32.79
CA SER A 241 16.14 -11.88 -31.67
C SER A 241 14.71 -12.38 -31.46
N SER A 242 14.33 -12.67 -30.23
CA SER A 242 12.95 -13.01 -29.82
C SER A 242 12.19 -11.77 -29.38
N ALA A 243 10.87 -11.91 -29.20
CA ALA A 243 10.03 -10.85 -28.64
C ALA A 243 10.56 -10.35 -27.28
N LEU A 244 11.14 -11.24 -26.44
CA LEU A 244 11.78 -10.88 -25.17
C LEU A 244 13.03 -10.00 -25.38
N HIS A 245 13.91 -10.33 -26.34
CA HIS A 245 15.05 -9.47 -26.70
C HIS A 245 14.60 -8.08 -27.08
N MET A 246 13.59 -7.99 -27.95
CA MET A 246 13.05 -6.73 -28.41
C MET A 246 12.45 -5.89 -27.28
N ALA A 247 11.67 -6.52 -26.39
CA ALA A 247 11.10 -5.86 -25.23
C ALA A 247 12.19 -5.33 -24.28
N CYS A 248 13.25 -6.12 -24.02
CA CYS A 248 14.38 -5.69 -23.18
C CYS A 248 15.15 -4.52 -23.81
N ASN A 249 15.47 -4.61 -25.10
CA ASN A 249 16.20 -3.56 -25.81
C ASN A 249 15.44 -2.22 -25.92
N ARG A 250 14.11 -2.24 -25.72
CA ARG A 250 13.24 -1.05 -25.78
C ARG A 250 12.73 -0.59 -24.40
N HIS A 251 13.30 -1.09 -23.32
CA HIS A 251 12.93 -0.76 -21.95
C HIS A 251 11.49 -1.11 -21.55
N HIS A 252 10.86 -2.09 -22.20
CA HIS A 252 9.48 -2.50 -21.88
C HIS A 252 9.45 -3.57 -20.80
N SER A 253 9.77 -3.19 -19.55
CA SER A 253 9.88 -4.11 -18.40
C SER A 253 8.60 -4.90 -18.13
N SER A 254 7.43 -4.28 -18.25
CA SER A 254 6.14 -4.95 -18.05
C SER A 254 5.88 -6.07 -19.06
N ILE A 255 6.21 -5.84 -20.33
CA ILE A 255 6.10 -6.84 -21.40
C ILE A 255 7.12 -7.95 -21.18
N SER A 256 8.39 -7.60 -20.87
CA SER A 256 9.42 -8.58 -20.58
C SER A 256 9.01 -9.52 -19.45
N LYS A 257 8.47 -8.99 -18.33
CA LYS A 257 7.93 -9.80 -17.24
C LYS A 257 6.74 -10.67 -17.68
N LEU A 258 5.83 -10.13 -18.47
CA LEU A 258 4.68 -10.87 -18.97
C LEU A 258 5.12 -12.07 -19.83
N LEU A 259 6.10 -11.87 -20.74
CA LEU A 259 6.66 -12.94 -21.55
C LEU A 259 7.38 -13.99 -20.71
N LEU A 260 8.16 -13.58 -19.70
CA LEU A 260 8.83 -14.49 -18.77
C LEU A 260 7.82 -15.33 -17.97
N ASN A 261 6.76 -14.71 -17.45
CA ASN A 261 5.70 -15.40 -16.72
C ASN A 261 4.91 -16.36 -17.63
N ALA A 262 4.81 -16.06 -18.92
CA ALA A 262 4.21 -16.95 -19.91
C ALA A 262 5.11 -18.13 -20.30
N GLY A 263 6.36 -18.19 -19.78
CA GLY A 263 7.29 -19.30 -19.98
C GLY A 263 8.08 -19.22 -21.28
N CYS A 264 8.45 -18.04 -21.76
CA CYS A 264 9.31 -17.90 -22.93
C CYS A 264 10.74 -18.42 -22.66
N GLU A 265 11.43 -18.87 -23.71
CA GLU A 265 12.82 -19.29 -23.62
C GLU A 265 13.75 -18.09 -23.46
N MET A 266 14.44 -18.04 -22.31
CA MET A 266 15.26 -16.89 -21.90
C MET A 266 16.67 -16.90 -22.50
N ASP A 267 17.17 -18.07 -22.88
CA ASP A 267 18.56 -18.31 -23.28
C ASP A 267 18.76 -18.25 -24.80
N LEU A 268 17.79 -17.79 -25.55
CA LEU A 268 17.95 -17.52 -26.97
C LEU A 268 19.04 -16.47 -27.19
N ILE A 269 19.81 -16.62 -28.25
CA ILE A 269 20.95 -15.77 -28.55
C ILE A 269 20.75 -15.10 -29.92
N ASP A 270 20.92 -13.80 -29.94
CA ASP A 270 20.99 -13.01 -31.16
C ASP A 270 22.21 -13.45 -32.00
N LYS A 271 22.00 -13.66 -33.29
CA LYS A 271 23.05 -14.23 -34.17
C LYS A 271 24.16 -13.25 -34.55
N GLU A 272 23.87 -11.98 -34.53
CA GLU A 272 24.80 -10.90 -34.91
C GLU A 272 25.70 -10.50 -33.75
N THR A 273 25.07 -10.27 -32.60
CA THR A 273 25.76 -9.78 -31.39
C THR A 273 26.20 -10.90 -30.46
N GLY A 274 25.57 -12.07 -30.56
CA GLY A 274 25.77 -13.16 -29.59
C GLY A 274 25.15 -12.87 -28.23
N GLU A 275 24.34 -11.82 -28.12
CA GLU A 275 23.72 -11.40 -26.86
C GLU A 275 22.43 -12.19 -26.58
N SER A 276 22.19 -12.51 -25.33
CA SER A 276 20.90 -13.01 -24.84
C SER A 276 20.04 -11.86 -24.34
N ALA A 277 18.76 -12.11 -24.09
CA ALA A 277 17.87 -11.12 -23.48
C ALA A 277 18.38 -10.62 -22.13
N LEU A 278 19.13 -11.44 -21.37
CA LEU A 278 19.79 -11.05 -20.14
C LEU A 278 20.88 -9.98 -20.36
N HIS A 279 21.62 -10.06 -21.45
CA HIS A 279 22.60 -9.03 -21.82
C HIS A 279 21.90 -7.70 -22.07
N ALA A 280 20.82 -7.72 -22.86
CA ALA A 280 20.02 -6.55 -23.13
C ALA A 280 19.43 -5.94 -21.86
N ALA A 281 18.78 -6.75 -21.02
CA ALA A 281 18.20 -6.30 -19.76
C ALA A 281 19.26 -5.74 -18.79
N SER A 282 20.45 -6.32 -18.79
CA SER A 282 21.58 -5.86 -17.94
C SER A 282 22.17 -4.56 -18.42
N ARG A 283 22.26 -4.34 -19.73
CA ARG A 283 22.72 -3.09 -20.35
C ARG A 283 21.74 -1.95 -20.12
N GLU A 284 20.47 -2.23 -20.29
CA GLU A 284 19.38 -1.24 -20.25
C GLU A 284 18.88 -0.94 -18.81
N GLY A 285 19.43 -1.58 -17.80
CA GLY A 285 19.10 -1.27 -16.40
C GLY A 285 17.77 -1.86 -15.91
N LEU A 286 17.25 -2.91 -16.53
CA LEU A 286 15.94 -3.50 -16.20
C LEU A 286 16.05 -4.45 -14.99
N PHE A 287 16.31 -3.90 -13.81
CA PHE A 287 16.56 -4.67 -12.59
C PHE A 287 15.52 -5.76 -12.33
N SER A 288 14.24 -5.41 -12.38
CA SER A 288 13.16 -6.36 -12.08
C SER A 288 13.03 -7.50 -13.10
N VAL A 289 13.44 -7.25 -14.36
CA VAL A 289 13.49 -8.28 -15.41
C VAL A 289 14.68 -9.21 -15.17
N VAL A 290 15.85 -8.64 -14.89
CA VAL A 290 17.06 -9.41 -14.54
C VAL A 290 16.79 -10.31 -13.33
N GLN A 291 16.17 -9.78 -12.28
CA GLN A 291 15.81 -10.53 -11.08
C GLN A 291 14.88 -11.71 -11.41
N THR A 292 13.83 -11.47 -12.22
CA THR A 292 12.91 -12.53 -12.66
C THR A 292 13.66 -13.61 -13.47
N MET A 293 14.51 -13.21 -14.42
CA MET A 293 15.31 -14.15 -15.23
C MET A 293 16.26 -15.00 -14.36
N CYS A 294 16.95 -14.38 -13.40
CA CYS A 294 17.81 -15.10 -12.45
C CYS A 294 17.01 -16.08 -11.60
N THR A 295 15.81 -15.71 -11.13
CA THR A 295 14.92 -16.56 -10.34
C THR A 295 14.45 -17.79 -11.15
N TYR A 296 14.19 -17.64 -12.44
CA TYR A 296 13.81 -18.73 -13.34
C TYR A 296 14.99 -19.58 -13.81
N GLY A 297 16.23 -19.22 -13.43
CA GLY A 297 17.41 -20.03 -13.67
C GLY A 297 17.99 -19.91 -15.09
N CYS A 298 18.01 -18.69 -15.65
CA CYS A 298 18.68 -18.41 -16.92
C CYS A 298 20.19 -18.65 -16.87
N LYS A 299 20.84 -18.84 -18.02
CA LYS A 299 22.30 -18.93 -18.13
C LYS A 299 22.95 -17.56 -17.90
N ILE A 300 23.58 -17.41 -16.75
CA ILE A 300 24.04 -16.10 -16.25
C ILE A 300 25.36 -15.67 -16.94
N ASP A 301 26.27 -16.57 -17.17
CA ASP A 301 27.60 -16.30 -17.73
C ASP A 301 27.69 -16.58 -19.25
N THR A 302 26.57 -16.37 -19.97
CA THR A 302 26.60 -16.39 -21.44
C THR A 302 27.51 -15.27 -21.96
N VAL A 303 28.23 -15.53 -23.05
CA VAL A 303 29.16 -14.57 -23.62
C VAL A 303 28.71 -14.11 -25.01
N SER A 304 28.76 -12.82 -25.24
CA SER A 304 28.49 -12.21 -26.56
C SER A 304 29.60 -12.50 -27.57
N CYS A 305 29.41 -12.08 -28.83
CA CYS A 305 30.45 -12.17 -29.86
C CYS A 305 31.76 -11.45 -29.45
N ASP A 306 31.73 -10.48 -28.59
CA ASP A 306 32.91 -9.77 -28.07
C ASP A 306 33.44 -10.37 -26.76
N GLY A 307 32.87 -11.48 -26.31
CA GLY A 307 33.21 -12.11 -25.04
C GLY A 307 32.65 -11.39 -23.81
N LEU A 308 31.70 -10.51 -23.99
CA LEU A 308 31.05 -9.78 -22.90
C LEU A 308 29.99 -10.65 -22.22
N THR A 309 29.97 -10.68 -20.90
CA THR A 309 28.87 -11.28 -20.12
C THR A 309 27.85 -10.20 -19.73
N PRO A 310 26.63 -10.59 -19.29
CA PRO A 310 25.67 -9.63 -18.73
C PRO A 310 26.29 -8.76 -17.62
N LEU A 311 27.17 -9.34 -16.79
CA LEU A 311 27.88 -8.61 -15.73
C LEU A 311 28.82 -7.53 -16.28
N HIS A 312 29.49 -7.77 -17.41
CA HIS A 312 30.29 -6.75 -18.10
C HIS A 312 29.42 -5.56 -18.54
N LEU A 313 28.26 -5.84 -19.14
CA LEU A 313 27.37 -4.80 -19.65
C LEU A 313 26.75 -4.00 -18.50
N ALA A 314 26.28 -4.67 -17.44
CA ALA A 314 25.78 -4.00 -16.24
C ALA A 314 26.86 -3.10 -15.60
N SER A 315 28.10 -3.60 -15.52
CA SER A 315 29.24 -2.86 -14.96
C SER A 315 29.64 -1.66 -15.81
N LYS A 316 29.60 -1.80 -17.15
CA LYS A 316 29.83 -0.71 -18.09
C LYS A 316 28.77 0.37 -18.02
N ALA A 317 27.51 -0.03 -17.81
CA ALA A 317 26.38 0.88 -17.74
C ALA A 317 26.18 1.55 -16.36
N GLY A 318 26.86 1.06 -15.31
CA GLY A 318 26.76 1.63 -13.96
C GLY A 318 25.65 1.06 -13.10
N HIS A 319 25.03 -0.06 -13.47
CA HIS A 319 23.88 -0.64 -12.77
C HIS A 319 24.29 -1.54 -11.61
N ILE A 320 24.60 -0.95 -10.47
CA ILE A 320 25.15 -1.66 -9.29
C ILE A 320 24.19 -2.73 -8.74
N GLU A 321 22.88 -2.46 -8.72
CA GLU A 321 21.89 -3.43 -8.21
C GLU A 321 21.76 -4.65 -9.13
N ILE A 322 21.89 -4.45 -10.45
CA ILE A 322 21.96 -5.56 -11.40
C ILE A 322 23.24 -6.36 -11.20
N CYS A 323 24.39 -5.71 -10.99
CA CYS A 323 25.63 -6.40 -10.67
C CYS A 323 25.48 -7.27 -9.41
N ARG A 324 24.83 -6.76 -8.35
CA ARG A 324 24.52 -7.54 -7.14
C ARG A 324 23.63 -8.73 -7.45
N CYS A 325 22.55 -8.53 -8.20
CA CYS A 325 21.62 -9.59 -8.57
C CYS A 325 22.32 -10.71 -9.36
N LEU A 326 23.11 -10.36 -10.37
CA LEU A 326 23.87 -11.32 -11.17
C LEU A 326 24.89 -12.08 -10.33
N LEU A 327 25.63 -11.38 -9.45
CA LEU A 327 26.61 -12.02 -8.54
C LEU A 327 25.93 -12.96 -7.54
N GLN A 328 24.77 -12.57 -6.97
CA GLN A 328 23.98 -13.45 -6.11
C GLN A 328 23.50 -14.71 -6.86
N ALA A 329 23.13 -14.55 -8.12
CA ALA A 329 22.71 -15.65 -8.97
C ALA A 329 23.89 -16.54 -9.43
N GLY A 330 25.13 -16.18 -9.11
CA GLY A 330 26.33 -16.96 -9.37
C GLY A 330 27.18 -16.51 -10.55
N ALA A 331 26.98 -15.28 -11.07
CA ALA A 331 27.83 -14.72 -12.11
C ALA A 331 29.31 -14.66 -11.66
N SER A 332 30.20 -15.08 -12.52
CA SER A 332 31.65 -15.03 -12.27
C SER A 332 32.19 -13.63 -12.59
N PRO A 333 32.82 -12.93 -11.63
CA PRO A 333 33.41 -11.62 -11.87
C PRO A 333 34.77 -11.69 -12.60
N ASP A 334 35.35 -12.90 -12.71
CA ASP A 334 36.73 -13.11 -13.18
C ASP A 334 36.80 -13.45 -14.67
N ILE A 335 35.66 -13.58 -15.38
CA ILE A 335 35.63 -13.90 -16.81
C ILE A 335 36.16 -12.68 -17.59
N PRO A 336 37.20 -12.79 -18.42
CA PRO A 336 37.66 -11.72 -19.28
C PRO A 336 36.91 -11.74 -20.61
N ASN A 337 36.71 -10.56 -21.20
CA ASN A 337 36.26 -10.45 -22.59
C ASN A 337 37.38 -10.81 -23.60
N LYS A 338 37.13 -10.68 -24.89
CA LYS A 338 38.14 -10.95 -25.94
C LYS A 338 39.41 -10.11 -25.82
N ASP A 339 39.30 -8.91 -25.25
CA ASP A 339 40.44 -7.99 -25.03
C ASP A 339 41.16 -8.23 -23.69
N GLY A 340 40.78 -9.26 -22.94
CA GLY A 340 41.32 -9.57 -21.63
C GLY A 340 40.81 -8.69 -20.51
N VAL A 341 39.74 -7.88 -20.74
CA VAL A 341 39.17 -6.92 -19.80
C VAL A 341 38.07 -7.61 -18.99
N THR A 342 38.15 -7.50 -17.66
CA THR A 342 37.11 -8.00 -16.75
C THR A 342 36.04 -6.93 -16.48
N ALA A 343 34.90 -7.37 -15.93
CA ALA A 343 33.81 -6.46 -15.55
C ALA A 343 34.25 -5.35 -14.58
N GLU A 344 35.20 -5.65 -13.66
CA GLU A 344 35.79 -4.67 -12.74
C GLU A 344 36.56 -3.57 -13.49
N ILE A 345 37.43 -3.95 -14.44
CA ILE A 345 38.21 -3.00 -15.25
C ILE A 345 37.26 -2.12 -16.09
N MET A 346 36.18 -2.70 -16.63
CA MET A 346 35.16 -1.95 -17.34
C MET A 346 34.48 -0.90 -16.46
N ALA A 347 34.11 -1.27 -15.23
CA ALA A 347 33.52 -0.33 -14.28
C ALA A 347 34.49 0.83 -13.96
N LEU A 348 35.77 0.52 -13.71
CA LEU A 348 36.81 1.53 -13.45
C LEU A 348 37.02 2.46 -14.64
N ALA A 349 37.01 1.93 -15.87
CA ALA A 349 37.17 2.72 -17.08
C ALA A 349 36.02 3.72 -17.29
N GLN A 350 34.83 3.45 -16.77
CA GLN A 350 33.66 4.32 -16.81
C GLN A 350 33.53 5.20 -15.54
N GLY A 351 34.42 5.05 -14.55
CA GLY A 351 34.38 5.81 -13.30
C GLY A 351 33.45 5.26 -12.21
N PHE A 352 32.89 4.06 -12.40
CA PHE A 352 32.00 3.42 -11.42
C PHE A 352 32.77 2.69 -10.34
N THR A 353 33.45 3.44 -9.46
CA THR A 353 34.31 2.90 -8.40
C THR A 353 33.56 1.98 -7.43
N ALA A 354 32.29 2.30 -7.10
CA ALA A 354 31.48 1.46 -6.21
C ALA A 354 31.23 0.06 -6.78
N ILE A 355 31.04 -0.08 -8.09
CA ILE A 355 30.89 -1.38 -8.76
C ILE A 355 32.22 -2.13 -8.75
N ALA A 356 33.31 -1.44 -9.04
CA ALA A 356 34.64 -2.04 -9.02
C ALA A 356 35.01 -2.58 -7.63
N ASP A 357 34.74 -1.80 -6.58
CA ASP A 357 34.92 -2.24 -5.19
C ASP A 357 34.06 -3.44 -4.84
N LEU A 358 32.79 -3.45 -5.29
CA LEU A 358 31.91 -4.61 -5.13
C LEU A 358 32.51 -5.86 -5.76
N LEU A 359 32.89 -5.77 -7.05
CA LEU A 359 33.44 -6.89 -7.80
C LEU A 359 34.77 -7.40 -7.16
N ASN A 360 35.63 -6.49 -6.72
CA ASN A 360 36.88 -6.85 -6.07
C ASN A 360 36.67 -7.58 -4.73
N ARG A 361 35.66 -7.20 -3.96
CA ARG A 361 35.33 -7.85 -2.67
C ARG A 361 34.75 -9.25 -2.84
N VAL A 362 34.17 -9.56 -3.99
CA VAL A 362 33.45 -10.82 -4.28
C VAL A 362 34.33 -11.82 -5.03
N LYS A 363 35.58 -11.48 -5.35
CA LYS A 363 36.52 -12.38 -6.06
C LYS A 363 36.82 -13.66 -5.30
N GLY A 364 36.88 -14.76 -6.02
CA GLY A 364 37.33 -16.09 -5.52
C GLY A 364 36.39 -16.68 -4.47
N GLU A 365 36.97 -17.43 -3.51
CA GLU A 365 36.22 -18.18 -2.48
C GLU A 365 35.40 -17.26 -1.55
N LYS A 366 35.79 -15.99 -1.39
CA LYS A 366 35.04 -15.01 -0.57
C LYS A 366 33.65 -14.75 -1.12
N GLY A 367 33.49 -14.71 -2.44
CA GLY A 367 32.18 -14.51 -3.08
C GLY A 367 31.20 -15.61 -2.70
N GLN A 368 31.63 -16.86 -2.75
CA GLN A 368 30.77 -18.00 -2.40
C GLN A 368 30.33 -17.97 -0.93
N ILE A 369 31.22 -17.54 -0.01
CA ILE A 369 30.88 -17.39 1.41
C ILE A 369 29.79 -16.31 1.57
N LEU A 370 29.92 -15.16 0.88
CA LEU A 370 28.98 -14.07 0.93
C LEU A 370 27.62 -14.46 0.33
N ILE A 371 27.60 -15.19 -0.77
CA ILE A 371 26.38 -15.74 -1.38
C ILE A 371 25.70 -16.71 -0.42
N ASN A 372 26.46 -17.65 0.17
CA ASN A 372 25.92 -18.62 1.11
C ASN A 372 25.32 -17.97 2.38
N GLN A 373 25.82 -16.81 2.79
CA GLN A 373 25.22 -16.06 3.89
C GLN A 373 23.80 -15.58 3.57
N LEU A 374 23.49 -15.26 2.31
CA LEU A 374 22.18 -14.74 1.90
C LEU A 374 21.13 -15.85 1.70
N ILE A 375 21.59 -17.10 1.55
CA ILE A 375 20.69 -18.25 1.42
C ILE A 375 20.06 -18.55 2.78
N GLN A 376 18.76 -18.75 2.82
CA GLN A 376 18.06 -19.19 4.02
C GLN A 376 18.59 -20.55 4.48
N SER A 377 18.94 -20.65 5.75
CA SER A 377 19.36 -21.92 6.36
C SER A 377 18.15 -22.84 6.58
N VAL A 378 18.42 -24.11 6.84
CA VAL A 378 17.37 -25.07 7.25
C VAL A 378 16.92 -24.79 8.69
N GLN A 379 17.71 -24.06 9.47
CA GLN A 379 17.45 -23.81 10.89
C GLN A 379 16.49 -22.65 11.07
N PRO A 380 15.45 -22.79 11.91
CA PRO A 380 14.54 -21.72 12.24
C PRO A 380 15.22 -20.68 13.14
N LEU A 381 14.62 -19.49 13.28
CA LEU A 381 15.04 -18.49 14.24
C LEU A 381 14.97 -19.08 15.66
N SER A 382 16.04 -19.00 16.41
CA SER A 382 16.15 -19.65 17.73
C SER A 382 15.63 -18.81 18.88
N ARG A 383 15.43 -17.51 18.68
CA ARG A 383 15.08 -16.56 19.75
C ARG A 383 13.65 -16.03 19.56
N VAL A 384 12.88 -16.03 20.67
CA VAL A 384 11.50 -15.52 20.73
C VAL A 384 11.44 -14.44 21.79
N LYS A 385 10.57 -13.43 21.60
CA LYS A 385 10.29 -12.39 22.60
C LYS A 385 9.34 -12.92 23.67
N LEU A 386 9.69 -12.71 24.92
CA LEU A 386 8.81 -12.90 26.08
C LEU A 386 8.51 -11.55 26.72
N LYS A 387 7.24 -11.16 26.73
CA LYS A 387 6.75 -9.87 27.19
C LYS A 387 6.03 -10.03 28.50
N LEU A 388 6.48 -9.30 29.53
CA LEU A 388 5.91 -9.34 30.87
C LEU A 388 5.05 -8.12 31.11
N LEU A 389 3.75 -8.34 31.22
CA LEU A 389 2.72 -7.33 31.44
C LEU A 389 2.14 -7.47 32.85
N GLY A 390 1.71 -6.38 33.44
CA GLY A 390 1.12 -6.37 34.79
C GLY A 390 1.40 -5.06 35.52
N SER A 391 0.64 -4.77 36.53
CA SER A 391 0.75 -3.54 37.34
C SER A 391 2.12 -3.41 38.03
N THR A 392 2.41 -2.22 38.55
CA THR A 392 3.65 -1.97 39.29
C THR A 392 3.68 -2.83 40.55
N GLY A 393 4.84 -3.43 40.88
CA GLY A 393 5.03 -4.21 42.10
C GLY A 393 4.61 -5.67 42.04
N VAL A 394 4.03 -6.15 40.92
CA VAL A 394 3.60 -7.57 40.80
C VAL A 394 4.77 -8.57 40.65
N GLY A 395 6.02 -8.13 40.62
CA GLY A 395 7.18 -9.04 40.65
C GLY A 395 7.74 -9.39 39.26
N LYS A 396 7.46 -8.65 38.19
CA LYS A 396 7.95 -8.88 36.82
C LYS A 396 9.47 -8.96 36.77
N SER A 397 10.16 -7.89 37.16
CA SER A 397 11.63 -7.81 37.13
C SER A 397 12.29 -8.84 38.05
N ALA A 398 11.64 -9.17 39.20
CA ALA A 398 12.11 -10.21 40.11
C ALA A 398 12.07 -11.61 39.45
N LEU A 399 11.02 -11.88 38.65
CA LEU A 399 10.91 -13.12 37.92
C LEU A 399 12.03 -13.24 36.88
N ILE A 400 12.34 -12.18 36.12
CA ILE A 400 13.46 -12.18 35.17
C ILE A 400 14.78 -12.50 35.85
N GLU A 401 15.08 -11.84 36.95
CA GLU A 401 16.29 -12.10 37.71
C GLU A 401 16.36 -13.54 38.25
N THR A 402 15.21 -14.11 38.64
CA THR A 402 15.12 -15.49 39.12
C THR A 402 15.28 -16.49 37.96
N MET A 403 14.79 -16.17 36.77
CA MET A 403 14.98 -17.02 35.58
C MET A 403 16.44 -17.06 35.09
N LYS A 404 17.20 -15.98 35.30
CA LYS A 404 18.65 -15.90 35.01
C LYS A 404 19.50 -16.75 35.93
N CYS A 405 19.06 -16.93 37.18
CA CYS A 405 19.83 -17.66 38.15
C CYS A 405 19.85 -19.16 37.83
N GLY A 406 21.00 -19.69 37.47
CA GLY A 406 21.24 -21.13 37.44
C GLY A 406 21.28 -21.71 38.88
N PHE A 407 21.30 -23.03 39.00
CA PHE A 407 21.22 -23.78 40.24
C PHE A 407 22.21 -23.31 41.35
N LEU A 408 23.41 -22.87 40.98
CA LEU A 408 24.42 -22.36 41.93
C LEU A 408 24.16 -20.94 42.39
N GLY A 409 23.53 -20.08 41.61
CA GLY A 409 23.22 -18.70 41.95
C GLY A 409 22.16 -18.57 43.06
N SER A 410 21.28 -19.57 43.20
CA SER A 410 20.23 -19.58 44.21
C SER A 410 20.76 -19.70 45.66
N PHE A 411 21.94 -20.32 45.85
CA PHE A 411 22.59 -20.45 47.13
C PHE A 411 23.17 -19.13 47.65
N PHE A 412 23.67 -18.28 46.80
CA PHE A 412 24.31 -17.01 47.15
C PHE A 412 23.30 -15.88 47.49
N ARG A 413 22.10 -15.92 46.98
CA ARG A 413 21.05 -14.91 47.26
C ARG A 413 20.44 -15.06 48.66
N ARG A 414 20.35 -16.26 49.23
CA ARG A 414 19.84 -16.49 50.60
C ARG A 414 20.67 -15.82 51.66
N GLY A 415 21.93 -15.44 51.39
CA GLY A 415 22.85 -14.81 52.33
C GLY A 415 22.78 -13.28 52.43
N HIS A 416 22.17 -12.60 51.45
CA HIS A 416 22.23 -11.13 51.37
C HIS A 416 20.98 -10.38 51.89
N HIS A 417 19.89 -11.06 52.23
CA HIS A 417 18.66 -10.40 52.74
C HIS A 417 18.57 -10.25 54.25
N THR A 418 19.59 -10.66 55.03
CA THR A 418 19.55 -10.58 56.49
C THR A 418 20.47 -9.55 57.15
N SER A 419 21.09 -8.67 56.37
CA SER A 419 21.95 -7.64 56.96
C SER A 419 21.89 -6.32 56.21
N LYS A 420 20.81 -5.56 56.40
CA LYS A 420 20.81 -4.08 56.31
C LYS A 420 19.53 -3.53 56.92
N ALA A 421 19.36 -3.69 58.25
CA ALA A 421 18.55 -2.78 59.04
C ALA A 421 19.48 -2.22 60.13
N ASN A 422 19.39 -0.92 60.30
CA ASN A 422 20.00 -0.09 61.34
C ASN A 422 21.34 0.61 61.02
N THR A 423 21.23 1.83 60.53
CA THR A 423 21.87 2.99 61.16
C THR A 423 21.07 4.26 60.87
N PRO A 424 20.78 5.08 61.90
CA PRO A 424 20.12 6.36 61.72
C PRO A 424 21.14 7.46 61.47
N SER A 425 20.99 8.26 60.41
CA SER A 425 21.73 9.51 60.30
C SER A 425 20.78 10.71 60.30
N LYS A 426 21.16 11.63 61.19
CA LYS A 426 20.54 12.86 61.63
C LYS A 426 20.22 13.82 60.49
N SER A 427 19.09 14.47 60.60
CA SER A 427 18.72 15.72 59.91
C SER A 427 19.57 16.89 60.43
N PRO A 428 19.73 17.99 59.59
CA PRO A 428 18.99 19.18 59.96
C PRO A 428 18.52 20.06 58.77
N GLY A 429 17.46 20.84 59.02
CA GLY A 429 17.32 22.15 58.46
C GLY A 429 16.08 22.42 57.64
N SER A 430 15.04 22.87 58.34
CA SER A 430 13.81 23.49 57.83
C SER A 430 14.03 24.60 56.82
N ARG A 431 13.33 24.58 55.69
CA ARG A 431 12.89 25.81 55.00
C ARG A 431 11.43 25.67 54.58
N LYS A 432 10.73 26.78 54.81
CA LYS A 432 9.30 26.97 54.79
C LYS A 432 8.63 26.70 53.41
N LYS A 433 7.49 26.01 53.49
CA LYS A 433 6.51 25.85 52.43
C LYS A 433 5.86 27.15 52.03
N LEU A 434 5.75 27.42 50.77
CA LEU A 434 4.64 28.17 50.18
C LEU A 434 3.80 27.17 49.38
N SER A 435 2.67 26.82 49.96
CA SER A 435 1.66 26.00 49.33
C SER A 435 0.79 26.86 48.43
N ARG A 436 0.79 26.64 47.13
CA ARG A 436 -0.38 26.88 46.28
C ARG A 436 -0.98 25.52 45.98
N GLN A 437 -2.15 25.29 46.51
CA GLN A 437 -2.99 24.16 46.16
C GLN A 437 -3.51 24.35 44.73
N PHE A 438 -3.02 23.49 43.84
CA PHE A 438 -3.73 23.10 42.62
C PHE A 438 -4.24 21.71 42.86
N SER A 439 -5.54 21.51 42.81
CA SER A 439 -6.17 20.21 42.87
C SER A 439 -5.98 19.50 41.53
N LEU A 440 -4.98 18.63 41.46
CA LEU A 440 -4.90 17.60 40.41
C LEU A 440 -6.10 16.65 40.55
N PRO A 441 -6.69 16.14 39.45
CA PRO A 441 -7.68 15.09 39.52
C PRO A 441 -7.04 13.90 40.29
N THR A 442 -7.80 13.33 41.18
CA THR A 442 -7.37 12.31 42.12
C THR A 442 -6.76 11.12 41.40
N PRO A 443 -5.45 10.89 41.50
CA PRO A 443 -4.88 9.62 41.11
C PRO A 443 -5.39 8.57 42.10
N LEU A 444 -5.73 7.40 41.57
CA LEU A 444 -5.89 6.18 42.36
C LEU A 444 -4.80 6.13 43.43
N ASN A 445 -5.18 5.95 44.70
CA ASN A 445 -4.39 5.97 45.93
C ASN A 445 -2.96 5.39 45.72
N TYR A 446 -2.01 6.25 45.41
CA TYR A 446 -0.59 5.91 45.53
C TYR A 446 -0.06 6.40 46.91
N SER A 447 0.40 5.47 47.70
CA SER A 447 1.10 5.74 48.96
C SER A 447 2.34 6.61 48.69
N VAL A 448 2.48 7.65 49.45
CA VAL A 448 3.60 8.62 49.48
C VAL A 448 4.91 7.90 49.79
N GLY A 449 5.63 7.51 48.73
CA GLY A 449 7.00 7.00 48.72
C GLY A 449 7.38 6.87 47.24
N ASN A 450 8.58 7.28 46.86
CA ASN A 450 9.06 7.14 45.47
C ASN A 450 8.77 5.73 44.99
N PRO A 451 7.82 5.52 44.04
CA PRO A 451 7.49 4.19 43.59
C PRO A 451 8.69 3.62 42.84
N VAL A 452 9.20 2.47 43.30
CA VAL A 452 10.20 1.71 42.57
C VAL A 452 9.49 1.03 41.42
N TYR A 453 9.53 1.62 40.24
CA TYR A 453 8.98 1.05 39.02
C TYR A 453 10.08 0.91 37.94
N THR A 454 9.87 -0.01 37.00
CA THR A 454 10.74 -0.14 35.82
C THR A 454 10.59 1.11 34.96
N LYS A 455 11.68 1.81 34.66
CA LYS A 455 11.63 2.96 33.73
C LYS A 455 11.41 2.47 32.31
N GLY A 456 10.30 2.85 31.69
CA GLY A 456 9.95 2.45 30.34
C GLY A 456 9.78 0.93 30.21
N ILE A 457 10.50 0.35 29.25
CA ILE A 457 10.54 -1.10 29.01
C ILE A 457 12.00 -1.57 29.14
N ASP A 458 12.30 -2.47 30.09
CA ASP A 458 13.65 -3.03 30.19
C ASP A 458 13.80 -4.23 29.27
N VAL A 459 14.69 -4.10 28.30
CA VAL A 459 14.93 -5.13 27.26
C VAL A 459 16.25 -5.85 27.55
N GLN A 460 16.19 -7.17 27.68
CA GLN A 460 17.32 -8.01 27.99
C GLN A 460 17.35 -9.28 27.17
N GLN A 461 18.52 -9.60 26.63
CA GLN A 461 18.75 -10.87 25.94
C GLN A 461 19.29 -11.87 26.99
N ILE A 462 18.59 -12.96 27.21
CA ILE A 462 18.96 -13.96 28.22
C ILE A 462 18.86 -15.39 27.67
N ASN A 463 19.73 -16.25 28.17
CA ASN A 463 19.60 -17.70 27.97
C ASN A 463 19.02 -18.32 29.25
N VAL A 464 17.86 -18.95 29.12
CA VAL A 464 17.15 -19.60 30.24
C VAL A 464 17.36 -21.10 30.14
N GLN A 465 17.93 -21.68 31.19
CA GLN A 465 18.16 -23.12 31.24
C GLN A 465 16.86 -23.92 31.07
N GLY A 466 16.82 -24.79 30.08
CA GLY A 466 15.65 -25.59 29.70
C GLY A 466 14.71 -24.94 28.66
N VAL A 467 14.90 -23.65 28.34
CA VAL A 467 14.09 -22.93 27.33
C VAL A 467 14.96 -22.44 26.18
N GLY A 468 16.24 -22.11 26.47
CA GLY A 468 17.18 -21.52 25.50
C GLY A 468 17.11 -19.99 25.48
N ASP A 469 17.48 -19.40 24.37
CA ASP A 469 17.57 -17.94 24.19
C ASP A 469 16.19 -17.29 24.11
N LEU A 470 16.00 -16.24 24.92
CA LEU A 470 14.80 -15.39 24.94
C LEU A 470 15.19 -13.92 24.92
N SER A 471 14.41 -13.11 24.25
CA SER A 471 14.41 -11.67 24.38
C SER A 471 13.33 -11.27 25.39
N MET A 472 13.76 -10.85 26.58
CA MET A 472 12.86 -10.48 27.68
C MET A 472 12.54 -9.00 27.61
N TRP A 473 11.24 -8.68 27.65
CA TRP A 473 10.72 -7.32 27.62
C TRP A 473 9.89 -7.09 28.88
N ASP A 474 10.46 -6.39 29.85
CA ASP A 474 9.80 -6.05 31.12
C ASP A 474 9.08 -4.72 30.99
N PHE A 475 7.80 -4.76 30.68
CA PHE A 475 6.95 -3.58 30.57
C PHE A 475 6.68 -2.95 31.94
N SER A 476 6.86 -1.64 32.02
CA SER A 476 6.54 -0.90 33.26
C SER A 476 5.05 -1.09 33.62
N GLY A 477 4.74 -1.22 34.88
CA GLY A 477 3.36 -1.17 35.35
C GLY A 477 2.87 0.26 35.60
N TYR A 478 3.65 1.28 35.27
CA TYR A 478 3.32 2.68 35.46
C TYR A 478 2.52 3.22 34.30
N GLU A 479 1.31 3.69 34.55
CA GLU A 479 0.28 4.01 33.56
C GLU A 479 0.72 4.96 32.44
N PRO A 480 1.48 6.05 32.68
CA PRO A 480 1.90 6.95 31.62
C PRO A 480 2.66 6.30 30.46
N TYR A 481 3.24 5.12 30.66
CA TYR A 481 3.91 4.39 29.57
C TYR A 481 2.95 3.60 28.68
N TYR A 482 1.69 3.38 29.07
CA TYR A 482 0.79 2.46 28.36
C TYR A 482 0.48 2.91 26.93
N MET A 483 0.43 4.22 26.69
CA MET A 483 0.22 4.80 25.34
C MET A 483 1.33 4.48 24.34
N LEU A 484 2.51 4.04 24.83
CA LEU A 484 3.69 3.77 24.00
C LEU A 484 3.89 2.28 23.72
N TYR A 485 3.09 1.42 24.33
CA TYR A 485 3.31 -0.01 24.28
C TYR A 485 2.97 -0.62 22.94
N ASP A 486 2.16 0.05 22.12
CA ASP A 486 1.72 -0.42 20.80
C ASP A 486 2.90 -0.76 19.90
N HIS A 487 3.89 0.11 19.84
CA HIS A 487 5.11 -0.09 19.03
C HIS A 487 5.95 -1.30 19.46
N PHE A 488 5.75 -1.76 20.71
CA PHE A 488 6.61 -2.77 21.33
C PHE A 488 5.88 -4.07 21.67
N LEU A 489 4.53 -4.08 21.66
CA LEU A 489 3.77 -5.31 21.92
C LEU A 489 3.99 -6.38 20.87
N GLY A 490 4.24 -5.97 19.62
CA GLY A 490 4.52 -6.87 18.49
C GLY A 490 3.28 -7.60 18.00
N ASP A 491 3.53 -8.73 17.39
CA ASP A 491 2.56 -9.58 16.72
C ASP A 491 2.27 -10.88 17.52
N THR A 492 1.58 -11.80 16.88
CA THR A 492 1.25 -13.14 17.42
C THR A 492 2.47 -14.06 17.60
N ASN A 493 3.66 -13.68 17.07
CA ASN A 493 4.90 -14.45 17.18
C ASN A 493 5.68 -14.19 18.49
N CYS A 494 4.99 -13.70 19.51
CA CYS A 494 5.54 -13.41 20.81
C CYS A 494 4.80 -14.20 21.88
N ILE A 495 5.46 -14.44 23.04
CA ILE A 495 4.80 -14.96 24.24
C ILE A 495 4.48 -13.78 25.13
N HIS A 496 3.22 -13.62 25.51
CA HIS A 496 2.77 -12.58 26.43
C HIS A 496 2.48 -13.21 27.80
N GLN A 497 3.08 -12.66 28.83
CA GLN A 497 2.89 -13.12 30.18
C GLN A 497 2.20 -12.04 31.01
N VAL A 498 0.93 -12.26 31.37
CA VAL A 498 0.15 -11.37 32.23
C VAL A 498 0.35 -11.76 33.66
N MET A 499 0.80 -10.81 34.50
CA MET A 499 1.16 -11.06 35.92
C MET A 499 0.31 -10.22 36.85
N PHE A 500 -0.14 -10.85 37.96
CA PHE A 500 -0.85 -10.20 39.04
C PHE A 500 -0.36 -10.69 40.38
N SER A 501 -0.65 -9.94 41.46
CA SER A 501 -0.21 -10.27 42.83
C SER A 501 -1.34 -10.86 43.66
N LEU A 502 -1.08 -11.97 44.35
CA LEU A 502 -2.03 -12.58 45.28
C LEU A 502 -2.19 -11.77 46.57
N GLN A 503 -1.40 -10.71 46.78
CA GLN A 503 -1.55 -9.81 47.93
C GLN A 503 -2.72 -8.85 47.75
N ASP A 504 -3.11 -8.54 46.54
CA ASP A 504 -4.22 -7.65 46.20
C ASP A 504 -5.58 -8.33 46.57
N SER A 505 -6.65 -7.57 46.63
CA SER A 505 -8.00 -8.11 46.78
C SER A 505 -8.42 -8.91 45.55
N PHE A 506 -9.38 -9.79 45.68
CA PHE A 506 -9.86 -10.62 44.58
C PHE A 506 -10.37 -9.79 43.41
N ASP A 507 -11.13 -8.73 43.69
CA ASP A 507 -11.69 -7.84 42.65
C ASP A 507 -10.60 -7.06 41.92
N GLU A 508 -9.56 -6.61 42.65
CA GLU A 508 -8.40 -5.94 42.03
C GLU A 508 -7.59 -6.91 41.16
N GLN A 509 -7.38 -8.14 41.61
CA GLN A 509 -6.71 -9.19 40.86
C GLN A 509 -7.44 -9.44 39.51
N LEU A 510 -8.75 -9.64 39.60
CA LEU A 510 -9.59 -9.88 38.43
C LEU A 510 -9.58 -8.66 37.49
N ALA A 511 -9.74 -7.45 37.98
CA ALA A 511 -9.72 -6.21 37.19
C ALA A 511 -8.39 -6.02 36.47
N GLN A 512 -7.24 -6.27 37.17
CA GLN A 512 -5.91 -6.17 36.56
C GLN A 512 -5.73 -7.17 35.40
N VAL A 513 -6.13 -8.42 35.59
CA VAL A 513 -6.01 -9.45 34.52
C VAL A 513 -6.90 -9.11 33.35
N ILE A 514 -8.16 -8.74 33.59
CA ILE A 514 -9.10 -8.33 32.53
C ILE A 514 -8.56 -7.11 31.76
N PHE A 515 -8.00 -6.12 32.45
CA PHE A 515 -7.41 -4.93 31.85
C PHE A 515 -6.29 -5.32 30.87
N TRP A 516 -5.31 -6.13 31.28
CA TRP A 516 -4.20 -6.50 30.42
C TRP A 516 -4.60 -7.41 29.26
N LEU A 517 -5.60 -8.26 29.44
CA LEU A 517 -6.11 -9.10 28.36
C LEU A 517 -6.90 -8.26 27.32
N ASN A 518 -7.72 -7.31 27.78
CA ASN A 518 -8.35 -6.35 26.86
C ASN A 518 -7.31 -5.47 26.14
N PHE A 519 -6.25 -5.09 26.83
CA PHE A 519 -5.15 -4.33 26.25
C PHE A 519 -4.45 -5.10 25.13
N LEU A 520 -4.21 -6.40 25.34
CA LEU A 520 -3.66 -7.29 24.33
C LEU A 520 -4.65 -7.53 23.17
N LYS A 521 -5.91 -7.85 23.49
CA LYS A 521 -6.95 -8.09 22.49
C LYS A 521 -7.11 -6.90 21.54
N ALA A 522 -7.09 -5.68 22.07
CA ALA A 522 -7.23 -4.46 21.27
C ALA A 522 -6.05 -4.25 20.32
N ARG A 523 -4.82 -4.62 20.68
CA ARG A 523 -3.59 -4.30 19.97
C ARG A 523 -2.98 -5.46 19.18
N VAL A 524 -3.25 -6.68 19.57
CA VAL A 524 -2.76 -7.91 18.93
C VAL A 524 -3.96 -8.80 18.59
N PRO A 525 -4.82 -8.37 17.67
CA PRO A 525 -5.98 -9.16 17.27
C PRO A 525 -5.53 -10.45 16.56
N PRO A 526 -6.40 -11.45 16.52
CA PRO A 526 -6.17 -12.65 15.75
C PRO A 526 -5.84 -12.32 14.30
N GLN A 527 -4.77 -12.89 13.77
CA GLN A 527 -4.44 -12.76 12.35
C GLN A 527 -5.18 -13.86 11.58
N PHE A 528 -6.09 -13.45 10.71
CA PHE A 528 -6.79 -14.35 9.83
C PHE A 528 -6.08 -14.44 8.49
N PRO A 529 -5.82 -15.64 7.95
CA PRO A 529 -5.67 -15.77 6.51
C PRO A 529 -7.03 -15.45 5.88
N LEU A 530 -7.09 -14.40 5.06
CA LEU A 530 -8.28 -14.05 4.29
C LEU A 530 -8.74 -15.30 3.49
N GLY A 531 -9.97 -15.77 3.73
CA GLY A 531 -10.59 -16.83 2.96
C GLY A 531 -10.59 -18.23 3.59
N HIS A 532 -10.24 -18.41 4.85
CA HIS A 532 -10.40 -19.69 5.53
C HIS A 532 -11.54 -19.64 6.54
N CYS A 533 -12.53 -20.51 6.32
CA CYS A 533 -13.61 -20.85 7.24
C CYS A 533 -13.03 -21.29 8.60
N GLY A 534 -12.62 -20.35 9.45
CA GLY A 534 -12.38 -20.55 10.88
C GLY A 534 -11.31 -21.57 11.32
N ARG A 535 -10.44 -22.07 10.43
CA ARG A 535 -9.55 -23.21 10.77
C ARG A 535 -8.12 -22.86 11.18
N LEU A 536 -7.61 -21.66 10.90
CA LEU A 536 -6.25 -21.25 11.26
C LEU A 536 -6.21 -19.78 11.69
N GLN A 537 -6.60 -19.53 12.93
CA GLN A 537 -6.37 -18.26 13.58
C GLN A 537 -4.99 -18.30 14.24
N ASN A 538 -4.09 -17.42 13.84
CA ASN A 538 -2.87 -17.19 14.59
C ASN A 538 -3.18 -16.17 15.69
N THR A 539 -3.40 -16.63 16.92
CA THR A 539 -3.77 -15.82 18.08
C THR A 539 -2.56 -15.57 18.98
N ALA A 540 -2.58 -14.45 19.69
CA ALA A 540 -1.52 -14.12 20.64
C ALA A 540 -1.44 -15.16 21.77
N LYS A 541 -0.24 -15.72 22.00
CA LYS A 541 0.03 -16.70 23.05
C LYS A 541 0.13 -16.02 24.40
N VAL A 542 -0.72 -16.40 25.34
CA VAL A 542 -0.80 -15.75 26.67
C VAL A 542 -0.63 -16.75 27.79
N ILE A 543 0.24 -16.41 28.74
CA ILE A 543 0.42 -17.13 30.02
C ILE A 543 -0.02 -16.23 31.15
N ILE A 544 -0.82 -16.75 32.10
CA ILE A 544 -1.21 -16.04 33.30
C ILE A 544 -0.39 -16.53 34.51
N VAL A 545 0.21 -15.57 35.23
CA VAL A 545 1.09 -15.85 36.37
C VAL A 545 0.64 -15.05 37.58
N ALA A 546 0.34 -15.75 38.66
CA ALA A 546 0.10 -15.19 39.99
C ALA A 546 1.39 -15.20 40.83
N THR A 547 1.66 -14.13 41.55
CA THR A 547 2.89 -13.94 42.31
C THR A 547 2.62 -13.77 43.81
N HIS A 548 3.67 -13.80 44.62
CA HIS A 548 3.64 -13.65 46.07
C HIS A 548 2.79 -14.70 46.85
N PRO A 549 2.82 -16.00 46.48
CA PRO A 549 2.08 -17.03 47.20
C PRO A 549 2.59 -17.22 48.62
N ASP A 550 3.87 -16.94 48.87
CA ASP A 550 4.55 -17.00 50.17
C ASP A 550 3.94 -16.03 51.16
N LYS A 551 3.66 -14.81 50.74
CA LYS A 551 3.05 -13.76 51.57
C LYS A 551 1.56 -13.98 51.82
N LYS A 552 0.85 -14.62 50.89
CA LYS A 552 -0.56 -14.99 51.01
C LYS A 552 -0.74 -16.28 51.81
N GLY A 553 0.33 -17.09 51.97
CA GLY A 553 0.28 -18.38 52.65
C GLY A 553 -0.43 -19.48 51.87
N CYS A 554 -0.27 -19.48 50.55
CA CYS A 554 -0.91 -20.47 49.67
C CYS A 554 -0.43 -21.90 49.95
N PRO A 555 -1.31 -22.93 49.90
CA PRO A 555 -0.94 -24.32 50.05
C PRO A 555 -0.10 -24.80 48.85
N LYS A 556 0.60 -25.93 49.07
CA LYS A 556 1.32 -26.62 47.99
C LYS A 556 0.69 -27.97 47.72
N ASN A 557 0.60 -28.32 46.42
CA ASN A 557 0.11 -29.63 46.00
C ASN A 557 1.16 -30.73 46.20
N SER A 558 0.81 -31.97 45.84
CA SER A 558 1.68 -33.13 45.92
C SER A 558 2.97 -33.03 45.07
N LYS A 559 2.99 -32.17 44.03
CA LYS A 559 4.13 -31.89 43.18
C LYS A 559 5.02 -30.77 43.73
N GLY A 560 4.60 -30.13 44.82
CA GLY A 560 5.30 -28.99 45.41
C GLY A 560 5.02 -27.64 44.75
N GLU A 561 3.99 -27.58 43.87
CA GLU A 561 3.51 -26.36 43.24
C GLU A 561 2.51 -25.68 44.18
N TYR A 562 2.49 -24.33 44.19
CA TYR A 562 1.51 -23.56 44.96
C TYR A 562 0.12 -23.59 44.31
N GLU A 563 -0.92 -23.67 45.09
CA GLU A 563 -2.31 -23.60 44.64
C GLU A 563 -3.01 -22.36 45.20
N SER A 564 -3.88 -21.76 44.43
CA SER A 564 -4.68 -20.60 44.78
C SER A 564 -6.11 -20.77 44.26
N GLU A 565 -7.05 -21.06 45.15
CA GLU A 565 -8.47 -21.23 44.82
C GLU A 565 -9.05 -19.97 44.16
N GLY A 566 -8.74 -18.77 44.68
CA GLY A 566 -9.14 -17.50 44.06
C GLY A 566 -8.51 -17.29 42.67
N GLY A 567 -7.26 -17.74 42.49
CA GLY A 567 -6.60 -17.67 41.20
C GLY A 567 -7.23 -18.59 40.11
N GLU A 568 -7.70 -19.77 40.50
CA GLU A 568 -8.39 -20.71 39.61
C GLU A 568 -9.74 -20.15 39.15
N ILE A 569 -10.50 -19.52 40.06
CA ILE A 569 -11.75 -18.83 39.71
C ILE A 569 -11.51 -17.69 38.71
N ILE A 570 -10.41 -16.93 38.89
CA ILE A 570 -10.01 -15.89 37.89
C ILE A 570 -9.72 -16.54 36.54
N MET A 571 -8.98 -17.64 36.54
CA MET A 571 -8.61 -18.34 35.31
C MET A 571 -9.83 -18.85 34.57
N GLU A 572 -10.80 -19.45 35.27
CA GLU A 572 -12.06 -19.92 34.65
C GLU A 572 -12.84 -18.77 34.00
N LYS A 573 -13.01 -17.64 34.70
CA LYS A 573 -13.68 -16.45 34.15
C LYS A 573 -12.96 -15.89 32.91
N VAL A 574 -11.65 -15.82 33.00
CA VAL A 574 -10.82 -15.30 31.89
C VAL A 574 -10.91 -16.19 30.67
N LEU A 575 -10.86 -17.48 30.79
CA LEU A 575 -11.04 -18.41 29.68
C LEU A 575 -12.41 -18.25 29.03
N GLN A 576 -13.48 -18.13 29.81
CA GLN A 576 -14.83 -17.91 29.30
C GLN A 576 -14.92 -16.61 28.48
N MET A 577 -14.18 -15.55 28.88
CA MET A 577 -14.26 -14.22 28.23
C MET A 577 -13.37 -14.07 27.01
N PHE A 578 -12.20 -14.69 26.98
CA PHE A 578 -11.15 -14.35 26.02
C PHE A 578 -10.66 -15.51 25.15
N GLN A 579 -11.16 -16.73 25.37
CA GLN A 579 -10.70 -17.92 24.62
C GLN A 579 -10.92 -17.82 23.10
N ALA A 580 -11.89 -17.02 22.65
CA ALA A 580 -12.14 -16.79 21.23
C ALA A 580 -11.08 -15.89 20.58
N ASP A 581 -10.49 -14.95 21.34
CA ASP A 581 -9.62 -13.91 20.80
C ASP A 581 -8.13 -14.16 21.09
N LEU A 582 -7.82 -14.87 22.18
CA LEU A 582 -6.46 -15.08 22.67
C LEU A 582 -6.21 -16.56 22.98
N ASP A 583 -5.03 -17.05 22.63
CA ASP A 583 -4.61 -18.41 23.00
C ASP A 583 -4.02 -18.42 24.41
N ILE A 584 -4.89 -18.58 25.40
CA ILE A 584 -4.53 -18.57 26.81
C ILE A 584 -4.23 -19.98 27.26
N VAL A 585 -3.02 -20.19 27.80
CA VAL A 585 -2.64 -21.48 28.39
C VAL A 585 -3.58 -21.84 29.54
N ASN A 586 -4.27 -22.96 29.42
CA ASN A 586 -5.26 -23.42 30.44
C ASN A 586 -4.60 -23.94 31.73
N LYS A 587 -3.68 -23.15 32.28
CA LYS A 587 -3.03 -23.38 33.58
C LYS A 587 -2.60 -22.07 34.18
N LEU A 588 -3.00 -21.82 35.44
CA LEU A 588 -2.48 -20.74 36.24
C LEU A 588 -1.12 -21.15 36.85
N PHE A 589 -0.11 -20.31 36.69
CA PHE A 589 1.20 -20.49 37.31
C PHE A 589 1.31 -19.61 38.55
N VAL A 590 1.39 -20.21 39.70
CA VAL A 590 1.49 -19.52 41.02
C VAL A 590 2.95 -19.55 41.47
N ILE A 591 3.68 -18.43 41.31
CA ILE A 591 5.15 -18.42 41.40
C ILE A 591 5.66 -17.55 42.57
N ASP A 592 6.49 -18.14 43.38
CA ASP A 592 7.40 -17.40 44.27
C ASP A 592 8.59 -16.88 43.47
N THR A 593 8.55 -15.58 43.13
CA THR A 593 9.58 -14.92 42.31
C THR A 593 10.94 -14.81 43.01
N THR A 594 11.06 -15.22 44.28
CA THR A 594 12.33 -15.21 45.02
C THR A 594 13.03 -16.56 45.01
N ASN A 595 12.34 -17.64 44.62
CA ASN A 595 12.88 -19.01 44.68
C ASN A 595 13.15 -19.62 43.27
N ALA A 596 14.39 -19.57 42.84
CA ALA A 596 14.83 -20.09 41.55
C ALA A 596 14.72 -21.63 41.41
N SER A 597 14.54 -22.39 42.52
CA SER A 597 14.46 -23.84 42.47
C SER A 597 13.03 -24.39 42.69
N SER A 598 12.01 -23.53 42.71
CA SER A 598 10.62 -23.93 42.88
C SER A 598 10.12 -24.87 41.78
N ALA A 599 9.16 -25.73 42.13
CA ALA A 599 8.49 -26.64 41.20
C ALA A 599 7.71 -25.85 40.17
N ASP A 600 7.03 -24.76 40.58
CA ASP A 600 6.23 -23.86 39.72
C ASP A 600 7.08 -23.21 38.64
N LEU A 601 8.29 -22.72 39.00
CA LEU A 601 9.17 -22.10 38.01
C LEU A 601 9.68 -23.13 36.99
N LYS A 602 9.89 -24.37 37.39
CA LYS A 602 10.22 -25.46 36.44
C LYS A 602 9.06 -25.77 35.54
N ALA A 603 7.83 -25.82 36.04
CA ALA A 603 6.63 -26.00 35.24
C ALA A 603 6.43 -24.85 34.23
N LEU A 604 6.62 -23.59 34.66
CA LEU A 604 6.62 -22.44 33.73
C LEU A 604 7.67 -22.56 32.63
N LYS A 605 8.91 -22.98 32.99
CA LYS A 605 9.96 -23.15 31.98
C LYS A 605 9.64 -24.23 30.96
N VAL A 606 8.99 -25.32 31.36
CA VAL A 606 8.51 -26.36 30.42
C VAL A 606 7.49 -25.76 29.47
N GLN A 607 6.48 -25.04 30.00
CA GLN A 607 5.45 -24.41 29.15
C GLN A 607 6.03 -23.37 28.19
N LEU A 608 6.97 -22.55 28.67
CA LEU A 608 7.67 -21.58 27.81
C LEU A 608 8.45 -22.27 26.69
N SER A 609 9.05 -23.44 26.97
CA SER A 609 9.77 -24.23 25.95
C SER A 609 8.82 -24.78 24.88
N GLU A 610 7.64 -25.25 25.28
CA GLU A 610 6.60 -25.76 24.36
C GLU A 610 6.07 -24.65 23.46
N LEU A 611 5.64 -23.52 24.03
CA LEU A 611 5.15 -22.38 23.24
C LEU A 611 6.25 -21.81 22.33
N LYS A 612 7.49 -21.75 22.82
CA LYS A 612 8.62 -21.32 21.98
C LYS A 612 8.79 -22.25 20.79
N ALA A 613 8.73 -23.56 20.98
CA ALA A 613 8.87 -24.52 19.89
C ALA A 613 7.76 -24.36 18.84
N GLU A 614 6.54 -24.13 19.29
CA GLU A 614 5.39 -23.87 18.43
C GLU A 614 5.58 -22.57 17.61
N ILE A 615 5.92 -21.45 18.25
CA ILE A 615 6.17 -20.18 17.56
C ILE A 615 7.32 -20.34 16.55
N VAL A 616 8.43 -20.93 16.98
CA VAL A 616 9.62 -21.12 16.13
C VAL A 616 9.31 -21.94 14.90
N SER A 617 8.38 -22.90 14.96
CA SER A 617 7.97 -23.68 13.78
C SER A 617 7.30 -22.82 12.69
N ASN A 618 6.68 -21.72 13.07
CA ASN A 618 5.97 -20.80 12.19
C ASN A 618 6.81 -19.59 11.75
N LEU A 619 7.96 -19.37 12.39
CA LEU A 619 8.87 -18.28 12.06
C LEU A 619 9.65 -18.55 10.76
N PRO A 620 10.05 -17.47 10.03
CA PRO A 620 10.93 -17.63 8.89
C PRO A 620 12.26 -18.27 9.30
N LYS A 621 12.86 -18.98 8.36
CA LYS A 621 14.16 -19.63 8.58
C LYS A 621 15.26 -18.58 8.73
N SER A 622 16.24 -18.84 9.59
CA SER A 622 17.37 -17.95 9.76
C SER A 622 18.25 -17.91 8.50
N SER A 623 19.09 -16.91 8.38
CA SER A 623 20.11 -16.81 7.34
C SER A 623 21.49 -16.61 7.98
N GLY A 624 22.56 -17.06 7.31
CA GLY A 624 23.92 -16.74 7.76
C GLY A 624 24.18 -15.23 7.79
N PHE A 625 23.40 -14.45 7.06
CA PHE A 625 23.43 -13.00 7.05
C PHE A 625 22.95 -12.42 8.38
N LEU A 626 21.88 -12.98 8.96
CA LEU A 626 21.39 -12.61 10.28
C LEU A 626 22.47 -12.88 11.35
N ASP A 627 23.10 -14.06 11.34
CA ASP A 627 24.15 -14.40 12.30
C ASP A 627 25.36 -13.47 12.18
N ALA A 628 25.73 -13.13 10.94
CA ALA A 628 26.82 -12.21 10.67
C ALA A 628 26.53 -10.81 11.25
N ILE A 629 25.32 -10.29 11.08
CA ILE A 629 24.90 -9.00 11.65
C ILE A 629 24.84 -9.05 13.16
N VAL A 630 24.19 -10.06 13.74
CA VAL A 630 24.07 -10.21 15.21
C VAL A 630 25.45 -10.23 15.87
N SER A 631 26.45 -10.82 15.22
CA SER A 631 27.84 -10.79 15.71
C SER A 631 28.46 -9.40 15.71
N GLN A 632 28.04 -8.49 14.81
CA GLN A 632 28.54 -7.13 14.69
C GLN A 632 27.80 -6.11 15.59
N LEU A 633 26.53 -6.38 15.92
CA LEU A 633 25.72 -5.44 16.74
C LEU A 633 26.37 -5.00 18.04
N PRO A 634 27.08 -5.87 18.82
CA PRO A 634 27.76 -5.41 20.02
C PRO A 634 28.87 -4.37 19.77
N LEU A 635 29.54 -4.43 18.59
CA LEU A 635 30.54 -3.46 18.20
C LEU A 635 29.87 -2.13 17.80
N TRP A 636 28.78 -2.20 17.05
CA TRP A 636 28.01 -1.03 16.64
C TRP A 636 27.42 -0.30 17.84
N ARG A 637 26.86 -1.04 18.82
CA ARG A 637 26.35 -0.48 20.09
C ARG A 637 27.41 0.23 20.88
N LYS A 638 28.67 -0.23 20.82
CA LYS A 638 29.80 0.42 21.50
C LYS A 638 30.26 1.68 20.78
N SER A 639 30.19 1.71 19.46
CA SER A 639 30.63 2.88 18.66
C SER A 639 29.62 4.04 18.71
N SER A 640 28.34 3.78 18.94
CA SER A 640 27.25 4.74 18.87
C SER A 640 26.39 4.70 20.15
N VAL A 641 27.03 4.91 21.29
CA VAL A 641 26.35 4.81 22.60
C VAL A 641 25.33 5.91 22.81
N ALA A 642 25.63 7.13 22.37
CA ALA A 642 24.76 8.28 22.56
C ALA A 642 23.55 8.26 21.62
N TYR A 643 23.71 7.78 20.37
CA TYR A 643 22.64 7.73 19.39
C TYR A 643 22.73 6.45 18.55
N PRO A 644 22.17 5.32 19.01
CA PRO A 644 22.24 4.03 18.32
C PRO A 644 21.14 3.87 17.26
N VAL A 645 20.99 4.84 16.39
CA VAL A 645 19.97 4.90 15.35
C VAL A 645 20.62 5.14 13.99
N LEU A 646 20.12 4.47 13.00
CA LEU A 646 20.48 4.67 11.59
C LEU A 646 19.20 4.91 10.79
N SER A 647 19.25 5.80 9.81
CA SER A 647 18.22 5.83 8.79
C SER A 647 18.25 4.53 7.98
N TRP A 648 17.15 4.18 7.34
CA TRP A 648 17.11 2.97 6.49
C TRP A 648 18.25 2.93 5.47
N GLN A 649 18.49 4.06 4.81
CA GLN A 649 19.56 4.16 3.82
C GLN A 649 20.95 3.95 4.46
N GLN A 650 21.21 4.59 5.59
CA GLN A 650 22.46 4.40 6.33
C GLN A 650 22.63 2.96 6.82
N PHE A 651 21.56 2.32 7.29
CA PHE A 651 21.57 0.93 7.70
C PHE A 651 21.94 0.00 6.55
N VAL A 652 21.34 0.20 5.38
CA VAL A 652 21.64 -0.55 4.15
C VAL A 652 23.10 -0.35 3.74
N GLU A 653 23.57 0.88 3.65
CA GLU A 653 24.93 1.20 3.25
C GLU A 653 25.95 0.64 4.25
N TYR A 654 25.72 0.82 5.55
CA TYR A 654 26.62 0.35 6.59
C TYR A 654 26.71 -1.18 6.62
N THR A 655 25.58 -1.86 6.42
CA THR A 655 25.50 -3.32 6.36
C THR A 655 26.21 -3.87 5.12
N ARG A 656 26.01 -3.23 3.97
CA ARG A 656 26.73 -3.58 2.72
C ARG A 656 28.23 -3.33 2.85
N LEU A 657 28.63 -2.27 3.51
CA LEU A 657 30.05 -1.94 3.70
C LEU A 657 30.73 -2.90 4.68
N LYS A 658 30.10 -3.25 5.78
CA LYS A 658 30.75 -3.96 6.91
C LYS A 658 30.48 -5.48 6.93
N VAL A 659 29.35 -5.91 6.37
CA VAL A 659 28.93 -7.31 6.50
C VAL A 659 28.86 -8.01 5.14
N ASN A 660 27.91 -7.64 4.29
CA ASN A 660 27.74 -8.32 3.01
C ASN A 660 27.41 -7.34 1.88
N PRO A 661 28.37 -7.07 0.97
CA PRO A 661 28.17 -6.13 -0.13
C PRO A 661 27.17 -6.62 -1.18
N LEU A 662 26.83 -7.92 -1.20
CA LEU A 662 25.90 -8.50 -2.15
C LEU A 662 24.43 -8.32 -1.72
N ALA A 663 24.15 -7.99 -0.45
CA ALA A 663 22.78 -7.94 0.04
C ALA A 663 21.90 -6.95 -0.76
N SER A 664 20.82 -7.48 -1.35
CA SER A 664 19.79 -6.71 -2.04
C SER A 664 18.91 -5.96 -1.04
N GLU A 665 18.06 -5.07 -1.52
CA GLU A 665 17.12 -4.37 -0.66
C GLU A 665 16.10 -5.33 -0.02
N GLU A 666 15.67 -6.36 -0.75
CA GLU A 666 14.80 -7.42 -0.21
C GLU A 666 15.50 -8.20 0.91
N ASN A 667 16.79 -8.55 0.73
CA ASN A 667 17.57 -9.19 1.79
C ASN A 667 17.67 -8.28 3.03
N MET A 668 17.75 -6.95 2.84
CA MET A 668 17.81 -6.00 3.94
C MET A 668 16.47 -5.88 4.68
N LYS A 669 15.35 -5.83 3.96
CA LYS A 669 14.00 -5.82 4.56
C LYS A 669 13.76 -7.08 5.38
N LEU A 670 14.02 -8.24 4.79
CA LEU A 670 13.91 -9.53 5.48
C LEU A 670 14.84 -9.60 6.72
N LEU A 671 16.05 -9.07 6.61
CA LEU A 671 16.98 -8.98 7.74
C LEU A 671 16.43 -8.10 8.86
N ALA A 672 15.90 -6.91 8.53
CA ALA A 672 15.33 -6.00 9.51
C ALA A 672 14.14 -6.64 10.25
N GLU A 673 13.25 -7.32 9.53
CA GLU A 673 12.16 -8.10 10.10
C GLU A 673 12.66 -9.21 11.04
N GLN A 674 13.64 -10.00 10.60
CA GLN A 674 14.24 -11.05 11.44
C GLN A 674 14.92 -10.49 12.70
N LEU A 675 15.62 -9.37 12.58
CA LEU A 675 16.23 -8.67 13.71
C LEU A 675 15.16 -8.12 14.67
N GLN A 676 14.07 -7.60 14.13
CA GLN A 676 12.94 -7.15 14.93
C GLN A 676 12.23 -8.30 15.61
N LEU A 677 11.98 -9.42 14.92
CA LEU A 677 11.38 -10.62 15.51
C LEU A 677 12.24 -11.18 16.66
N THR A 678 13.55 -11.20 16.50
CA THR A 678 14.48 -11.67 17.57
C THR A 678 14.69 -10.64 18.68
N GLY A 679 14.20 -9.40 18.53
CA GLY A 679 14.35 -8.33 19.52
C GLY A 679 15.75 -7.70 19.58
N GLU A 680 16.54 -7.84 18.53
CA GLU A 680 17.87 -7.23 18.42
C GLU A 680 17.80 -5.76 18.02
N VAL A 681 16.79 -5.38 17.22
CA VAL A 681 16.55 -4.01 16.79
C VAL A 681 15.08 -3.63 16.96
N VAL A 682 14.82 -2.32 16.87
CA VAL A 682 13.48 -1.77 16.65
C VAL A 682 13.52 -1.09 15.29
N TYR A 683 12.70 -1.55 14.36
CA TYR A 683 12.54 -0.95 13.03
C TYR A 683 11.27 -0.11 13.05
N LEU A 684 11.44 1.21 12.93
CA LEU A 684 10.36 2.20 12.93
C LEU A 684 10.06 2.58 11.50
N GLN A 685 8.90 2.16 11.03
CA GLN A 685 8.34 2.56 9.74
C GLN A 685 7.41 3.73 9.96
N SER A 686 7.59 4.80 9.24
CA SER A 686 6.77 5.99 9.38
C SER A 686 6.35 6.52 8.00
N ALA A 687 5.08 6.86 7.87
CA ALA A 687 4.57 7.52 6.67
C ALA A 687 5.03 8.98 6.55
N PHE A 688 5.45 9.60 7.65
CA PHE A 688 5.74 11.04 7.75
C PHE A 688 7.23 11.37 7.82
N VAL A 689 8.03 10.45 8.36
CA VAL A 689 9.48 10.60 8.51
C VAL A 689 10.16 9.42 7.82
N GLN A 690 11.45 9.54 7.51
CA GLN A 690 12.20 8.40 6.97
C GLN A 690 12.20 7.22 7.95
N ASP A 691 12.22 6.02 7.42
CA ASP A 691 12.34 4.79 8.20
C ASP A 691 13.63 4.77 9.01
N LEU A 692 13.54 4.34 10.27
CA LEU A 692 14.65 4.32 11.21
C LEU A 692 14.89 2.92 11.77
N VAL A 693 16.15 2.55 11.96
CA VAL A 693 16.58 1.31 12.59
C VAL A 693 17.31 1.61 13.88
N VAL A 694 16.69 1.33 15.00
CA VAL A 694 17.28 1.46 16.33
C VAL A 694 17.95 0.14 16.69
N PHE A 695 19.26 0.06 16.64
CA PHE A 695 19.99 -1.19 16.89
C PHE A 695 20.36 -1.44 18.37
N TYR A 696 19.83 -0.61 19.27
CA TYR A 696 19.88 -0.82 20.71
C TYR A 696 18.51 -0.54 21.35
N PRO A 697 17.58 -1.53 21.32
CA PRO A 697 16.22 -1.37 21.85
C PRO A 697 16.18 -0.88 23.30
N LYS A 698 17.11 -1.29 24.16
CA LYS A 698 17.15 -0.85 25.56
C LYS A 698 17.35 0.65 25.67
N TRP A 699 18.22 1.26 24.85
CA TRP A 699 18.42 2.70 24.84
C TRP A 699 17.11 3.44 24.54
N LEU A 700 16.39 3.06 23.48
CA LEU A 700 15.11 3.66 23.14
C LEU A 700 14.07 3.50 24.26
N CYS A 701 13.90 2.27 24.72
CA CYS A 701 12.81 1.90 25.63
C CYS A 701 13.04 2.38 27.08
N SER A 702 14.29 2.31 27.58
CA SER A 702 14.61 2.64 28.98
C SER A 702 15.21 4.03 29.14
N ASP A 703 16.18 4.40 28.26
CA ASP A 703 16.93 5.64 28.45
C ASP A 703 16.18 6.83 27.85
N VAL A 704 15.56 6.69 26.66
CA VAL A 704 14.78 7.76 26.02
C VAL A 704 13.36 7.81 26.58
N ILE A 705 12.54 6.80 26.25
CA ILE A 705 11.13 6.74 26.65
C ILE A 705 11.00 6.69 28.18
N GLY A 706 11.84 5.88 28.82
CA GLY A 706 11.86 5.77 30.28
C GLY A 706 12.18 7.08 30.98
N THR A 707 12.98 7.97 30.38
CA THR A 707 13.28 9.29 30.91
C THR A 707 12.19 10.30 30.60
N LEU A 708 11.73 10.36 29.35
CA LEU A 708 10.70 11.30 28.88
C LEU A 708 9.41 11.19 29.72
N MET A 709 8.93 9.98 29.93
CA MET A 709 7.67 9.69 30.63
C MET A 709 7.86 9.34 32.13
N SER A 710 9.03 9.66 32.68
CA SER A 710 9.26 9.44 34.12
C SER A 710 8.42 10.40 34.98
N HIS A 711 8.02 9.95 36.15
CA HIS A 711 7.27 10.77 37.13
C HIS A 711 7.92 12.13 37.38
N ASP A 712 9.23 12.16 37.58
CA ASP A 712 9.98 13.40 37.84
C ASP A 712 9.92 14.40 36.66
N LYS A 713 9.93 13.90 35.41
CA LYS A 713 9.84 14.73 34.23
C LYS A 713 8.42 15.20 33.95
N ILE A 714 7.42 14.33 34.09
CA ILE A 714 6.01 14.73 33.93
C ILE A 714 5.64 15.84 34.90
N VAL A 715 6.07 15.74 36.18
CA VAL A 715 5.83 16.77 37.19
C VAL A 715 6.58 18.10 36.89
N GLN A 716 7.71 18.02 36.19
CA GLN A 716 8.54 19.17 35.80
C GLN A 716 8.21 19.68 34.37
N SER A 717 7.35 18.97 33.62
CA SER A 717 7.01 19.32 32.26
C SER A 717 6.29 20.68 32.17
N ARG A 718 6.37 21.31 31.00
CA ARG A 718 5.53 22.47 30.68
C ARG A 718 4.08 22.05 30.63
N ILE A 719 3.20 22.93 31.10
CA ILE A 719 1.75 22.66 31.10
C ILE A 719 1.23 22.51 29.67
N THR A 720 1.84 23.21 28.70
CA THR A 720 1.44 23.18 27.29
C THR A 720 1.88 21.92 26.54
N GLY A 721 2.91 21.22 27.03
CA GLY A 721 3.52 20.09 26.32
C GLY A 721 4.36 20.51 25.10
N CYS A 722 4.56 21.81 24.84
CA CYS A 722 5.38 22.32 23.73
C CYS A 722 6.80 22.60 24.21
N TYR A 723 7.78 22.19 23.39
CA TYR A 723 9.21 22.36 23.67
C TYR A 723 9.96 22.87 22.44
N SER A 724 10.80 23.89 22.61
CA SER A 724 11.79 24.27 21.60
C SER A 724 12.92 23.22 21.56
N VAL A 725 13.67 23.18 20.45
CA VAL A 725 14.82 22.28 20.28
C VAL A 725 15.84 22.45 21.40
N ASP A 726 16.13 23.72 21.79
CA ASP A 726 17.10 24.03 22.85
C ASP A 726 16.65 23.53 24.23
N GLU A 727 15.35 23.65 24.55
CA GLU A 727 14.79 23.15 25.78
C GLU A 727 14.79 21.63 25.83
N PHE A 728 14.53 21.00 24.69
CA PHE A 728 14.58 19.54 24.58
C PHE A 728 16.01 19.00 24.77
N HIS A 729 17.02 19.75 24.27
CA HIS A 729 18.43 19.43 24.51
C HIS A 729 18.82 19.46 25.99
N LEU A 730 18.17 20.30 26.81
CA LEU A 730 18.38 20.27 28.26
C LEU A 730 17.84 18.99 28.94
N ILE A 731 16.87 18.33 28.34
CA ILE A 731 16.35 17.06 28.84
C ILE A 731 17.30 15.91 28.50
N PHE A 732 17.89 15.94 27.30
CA PHE A 732 18.80 14.93 26.77
C PHE A 732 20.12 15.53 26.30
N PRO A 733 21.00 15.94 27.22
CA PRO A 733 22.24 16.68 26.88
C PRO A 733 23.29 15.83 26.15
N ASP A 734 23.19 14.51 26.20
CA ASP A 734 24.15 13.58 25.59
C ASP A 734 23.84 13.26 24.13
N THR A 735 22.70 13.74 23.60
CA THR A 735 22.18 13.41 22.25
C THR A 735 21.80 14.70 21.53
N GLU A 736 22.04 14.77 20.23
CA GLU A 736 21.53 15.87 19.40
C GLU A 736 19.99 15.89 19.42
N ALA A 737 19.42 17.02 19.81
CA ALA A 737 17.97 17.14 20.06
C ALA A 737 17.14 16.85 18.80
N ILE A 738 17.58 17.36 17.64
CA ILE A 738 16.86 17.19 16.36
C ILE A 738 16.80 15.70 15.97
N ASP A 739 17.92 14.98 16.11
CA ASP A 739 17.98 13.55 15.80
C ASP A 739 17.04 12.75 16.70
N LEU A 740 17.01 13.09 17.99
CA LEU A 740 16.14 12.43 18.94
C LEU A 740 14.66 12.75 18.71
N LEU A 741 14.34 14.00 18.39
CA LEU A 741 12.98 14.42 18.01
C LEU A 741 12.50 13.69 16.78
N THR A 742 13.35 13.47 15.78
CA THR A 742 13.00 12.63 14.60
C THR A 742 12.60 11.20 14.99
N VAL A 743 13.29 10.61 15.98
CA VAL A 743 12.90 9.27 16.48
C VAL A 743 11.55 9.32 17.20
N LEU A 744 11.29 10.38 17.98
CA LEU A 744 10.02 10.54 18.68
C LEU A 744 8.86 10.86 17.73
N GLU A 745 9.12 11.58 16.65
CA GLU A 745 8.15 11.76 15.56
C GLU A 745 7.84 10.44 14.85
N ALA A 746 8.85 9.61 14.60
CA ALA A 746 8.65 8.27 14.03
C ALA A 746 7.84 7.35 14.97
N LEU A 747 7.89 7.60 16.27
CA LEU A 747 7.05 6.94 17.28
C LEU A 747 5.68 7.63 17.47
N GLU A 748 5.38 8.67 16.72
CA GLU A 748 4.13 9.44 16.79
C GLU A 748 3.82 9.99 18.19
N LEU A 749 4.87 10.40 18.92
CA LEU A 749 4.76 10.98 20.25
C LEU A 749 4.72 12.50 20.23
N CYS A 750 5.28 13.08 19.19
CA CYS A 750 5.30 14.53 18.97
C CYS A 750 5.14 14.86 17.50
N THR A 751 4.92 16.10 17.24
CA THR A 751 4.93 16.67 15.90
C THR A 751 5.48 18.09 15.96
N GLN A 752 6.16 18.48 14.89
CA GLN A 752 6.64 19.85 14.73
C GLN A 752 5.44 20.78 14.65
N CYS A 753 5.51 21.92 15.30
CA CYS A 753 4.61 23.04 15.15
C CYS A 753 5.42 24.33 14.90
N ASP A 754 4.88 25.22 14.10
CA ASP A 754 5.47 26.54 13.84
C ASP A 754 4.77 27.56 14.73
N ASN A 755 5.54 28.26 15.54
CA ASN A 755 5.02 29.27 16.44
C ASN A 755 5.79 30.58 16.19
N ASP A 756 5.20 31.48 15.40
CA ASP A 756 5.77 32.79 15.03
C ASP A 756 7.24 32.74 14.44
N GLY A 757 7.58 31.63 13.75
CA GLY A 757 8.87 31.43 13.12
C GLY A 757 9.91 30.71 13.98
N ASP A 758 9.57 30.29 15.19
CA ASP A 758 10.38 29.39 16.01
C ASP A 758 9.84 27.94 15.89
N ILE A 759 10.74 26.99 15.62
CA ILE A 759 10.39 25.58 15.53
C ILE A 759 10.20 25.04 16.95
N GLU A 760 8.98 24.67 17.27
CA GLU A 760 8.62 23.95 18.49
C GLU A 760 8.10 22.55 18.16
N TYR A 761 8.14 21.67 19.14
CA TYR A 761 7.58 20.32 19.08
C TYR A 761 6.51 20.15 20.15
N GLU A 762 5.30 19.80 19.73
CA GLU A 762 4.19 19.52 20.61
C GLU A 762 4.17 18.03 20.97
N PHE A 763 4.08 17.76 22.27
CA PHE A 763 3.94 16.41 22.88
C PHE A 763 2.57 16.33 23.55
N PRO A 764 1.52 15.87 22.85
CA PRO A 764 0.18 15.80 23.44
C PRO A 764 0.12 14.94 24.70
N CYS A 765 0.96 13.91 24.77
CA CYS A 765 1.08 13.06 25.97
C CYS A 765 1.63 13.78 27.22
N LEU A 766 2.25 14.93 27.07
CA LEU A 766 2.77 15.78 28.14
C LEU A 766 1.94 17.05 28.35
N ASN A 767 0.90 17.26 27.53
CA ASN A 767 0.00 18.39 27.65
C ASN A 767 -0.92 18.21 28.87
N LEU A 768 -0.84 19.11 29.84
CA LEU A 768 -1.63 19.11 31.08
C LEU A 768 -2.63 20.27 31.13
N LEU A 769 -2.84 20.98 30.03
CA LEU A 769 -3.85 22.02 29.96
C LEU A 769 -5.25 21.40 30.10
N GLU A 770 -6.08 22.03 30.88
CA GLU A 770 -7.51 21.75 30.98
C GLU A 770 -8.29 22.73 30.09
N SER A 771 -9.37 22.23 29.47
CA SER A 771 -10.24 23.12 28.69
C SER A 771 -10.85 24.21 29.57
N SER A 772 -10.99 25.43 29.06
CA SER A 772 -11.87 26.40 29.66
C SER A 772 -13.32 25.96 29.45
N GLU A 773 -14.22 26.19 30.42
CA GLU A 773 -15.64 25.90 30.29
C GLU A 773 -16.32 26.63 29.10
N ASP A 774 -15.58 27.53 28.44
CA ASP A 774 -16.05 28.43 27.40
C ASP A 774 -15.72 28.01 25.95
N VAL A 775 -14.97 26.87 25.78
CA VAL A 775 -14.47 26.43 24.45
C VAL A 775 -15.58 26.19 23.43
N TRP A 776 -16.77 25.78 23.86
CA TRP A 776 -17.94 25.49 23.02
C TRP A 776 -19.16 26.35 23.33
N LYS A 777 -18.97 27.55 23.95
CA LYS A 777 -20.09 28.46 24.25
C LYS A 777 -20.67 29.06 22.97
N LYS A 778 -21.99 29.23 22.96
CA LYS A 778 -22.69 30.04 21.96
C LYS A 778 -22.23 31.49 22.07
N ASP A 779 -21.65 32.01 21.03
CA ASP A 779 -21.48 33.43 20.86
C ASP A 779 -22.89 34.07 20.77
N SER A 780 -23.17 34.99 21.68
CA SER A 780 -24.46 35.65 21.77
C SER A 780 -24.86 36.40 20.49
N ASN A 781 -23.94 36.58 19.54
CA ASN A 781 -24.15 37.26 18.27
C ASN A 781 -24.49 36.34 17.10
N LEU A 782 -24.28 35.01 17.21
CA LEU A 782 -24.47 33.99 16.16
C LEU A 782 -25.79 33.20 16.31
N GLN A 783 -26.75 33.69 17.10
CA GLN A 783 -27.88 32.90 17.64
C GLN A 783 -28.92 32.38 16.64
N SER A 784 -28.95 32.74 15.36
CA SER A 784 -30.05 32.33 14.49
C SER A 784 -29.67 31.46 13.29
N ASP A 785 -28.36 31.27 12.99
CA ASP A 785 -27.95 30.72 11.71
C ASP A 785 -26.87 29.62 11.81
N THR A 786 -26.60 29.06 13.00
CA THR A 786 -25.62 28.02 13.23
C THR A 786 -26.29 26.64 13.31
N ILE A 787 -25.78 25.67 12.60
CA ILE A 787 -26.18 24.28 12.69
C ILE A 787 -25.10 23.48 13.45
N TYR A 788 -25.53 22.39 14.07
CA TYR A 788 -24.70 21.49 14.89
C TYR A 788 -24.88 20.07 14.44
N GLY A 789 -23.83 19.28 14.58
CA GLY A 789 -23.89 17.84 14.42
C GLY A 789 -22.75 17.15 15.13
N GLY A 790 -22.79 15.85 15.21
CA GLY A 790 -21.69 15.12 15.81
C GLY A 790 -21.96 13.63 15.95
N VAL A 791 -20.89 12.94 16.30
CA VAL A 791 -20.87 11.48 16.48
C VAL A 791 -20.17 11.15 17.80
N ARG A 792 -20.69 10.16 18.49
CA ARG A 792 -20.05 9.54 19.64
C ARG A 792 -19.55 8.16 19.26
N LEU A 793 -18.24 7.95 19.36
CA LEU A 793 -17.61 6.65 19.22
C LEU A 793 -17.59 5.98 20.59
N HIS A 794 -18.38 4.93 20.74
CA HIS A 794 -18.51 4.18 21.97
C HIS A 794 -17.78 2.84 21.86
N THR A 795 -17.05 2.48 22.91
CA THR A 795 -16.45 1.16 23.02
C THR A 795 -17.24 0.30 24.01
N SER A 796 -17.12 -1.02 23.92
CA SER A 796 -17.71 -1.89 24.94
C SER A 796 -17.21 -1.49 26.34
N PHE A 797 -18.05 -1.59 27.35
CA PHE A 797 -17.76 -1.20 28.74
C PHE A 797 -16.43 -1.76 29.28
N GLN A 798 -16.04 -2.95 28.80
CA GLN A 798 -14.78 -3.61 29.20
C GLN A 798 -13.54 -3.05 28.47
N SER A 799 -13.73 -2.39 27.34
CA SER A 799 -12.66 -1.85 26.49
C SER A 799 -12.53 -0.32 26.56
N GLY A 800 -13.41 0.37 27.27
CA GLY A 800 -13.51 1.84 27.27
C GLY A 800 -12.22 2.55 27.67
N SER A 801 -11.48 2.02 28.65
CA SER A 801 -10.21 2.60 29.10
C SER A 801 -9.10 2.62 28.03
N GLN A 802 -9.30 1.96 26.88
CA GLN A 802 -8.30 1.95 25.81
C GLN A 802 -8.27 3.25 25.00
N LEU A 803 -9.41 3.94 24.87
CA LEU A 803 -9.49 5.23 24.16
C LEU A 803 -8.59 6.30 24.77
N LYS A 804 -8.44 6.31 26.10
CA LYS A 804 -7.54 7.21 26.83
C LYS A 804 -6.11 7.16 26.30
N TYR A 805 -5.61 5.97 26.02
CA TYR A 805 -4.22 5.79 25.59
C TYR A 805 -4.03 6.07 24.09
N LEU A 806 -5.12 6.12 23.33
CA LEU A 806 -5.11 6.48 21.92
C LEU A 806 -5.20 8.00 21.68
N PHE A 807 -5.85 8.71 22.62
CA PHE A 807 -6.18 10.12 22.42
C PHE A 807 -4.98 11.01 22.08
N PRO A 808 -3.82 10.92 22.77
CA PRO A 808 -2.65 11.73 22.40
C PRO A 808 -2.14 11.46 20.97
N ARG A 809 -2.31 10.25 20.47
CA ARG A 809 -1.97 9.92 19.09
C ARG A 809 -2.93 10.54 18.09
N ILE A 810 -4.21 10.51 18.35
CA ILE A 810 -5.21 11.20 17.53
C ILE A 810 -4.84 12.69 17.44
N GLN A 811 -4.40 13.30 18.54
CA GLN A 811 -3.95 14.69 18.56
C GLN A 811 -2.72 14.93 17.67
N VAL A 812 -1.74 14.01 17.66
CA VAL A 812 -0.58 14.08 16.76
C VAL A 812 -1.03 14.01 15.30
N TYR A 813 -1.93 13.09 14.97
CA TYR A 813 -2.47 12.95 13.61
C TYR A 813 -3.25 14.19 13.15
N LEU A 814 -4.08 14.77 14.02
CA LEU A 814 -4.79 16.01 13.73
C LEU A 814 -3.82 17.15 13.40
N ARG A 815 -2.76 17.31 14.21
CA ARG A 815 -1.75 18.35 13.97
C ARG A 815 -0.99 18.10 12.64
N ARG A 816 -0.64 16.88 12.33
CA ARG A 816 0.05 16.52 11.09
C ARG A 816 -0.79 16.77 9.85
N ASN A 817 -2.06 16.41 9.87
CA ASN A 817 -2.97 16.68 8.75
C ASN A 817 -3.11 18.18 8.48
N MET A 818 -3.19 18.98 9.55
CA MET A 818 -3.17 20.44 9.45
C MET A 818 -1.93 20.97 8.72
N LEU A 819 -0.74 20.45 9.05
CA LEU A 819 0.52 20.88 8.43
C LEU A 819 0.62 20.53 6.93
N GLN A 820 -0.17 19.57 6.44
CA GLN A 820 -0.22 19.23 5.02
C GLN A 820 -1.13 20.16 4.21
N GLU A 821 -2.09 20.80 4.86
CA GLU A 821 -3.06 21.75 4.25
C GLU A 821 -2.62 23.21 4.33
N THR A 822 -1.36 23.49 4.60
CA THR A 822 -0.79 24.79 5.01
C THR A 822 -0.83 25.95 3.99
N ASP A 823 -1.51 25.80 2.86
CA ASP A 823 -1.72 26.94 1.94
C ASP A 823 -2.95 27.79 2.33
N ASP A 824 -3.71 27.42 3.36
CA ASP A 824 -4.88 28.16 3.82
C ASP A 824 -4.64 28.85 5.17
N PRO A 825 -4.60 30.19 5.24
CA PRO A 825 -4.27 30.94 6.45
C PRO A 825 -5.39 30.97 7.52
N GLU A 826 -6.52 30.30 7.30
CA GLU A 826 -7.70 30.32 8.19
C GLU A 826 -7.86 29.06 9.04
N ILE A 827 -6.78 28.25 9.16
CA ILE A 827 -6.81 26.99 9.91
C ILE A 827 -6.16 27.16 11.27
N ASP A 828 -6.89 26.89 12.35
CA ASP A 828 -6.40 26.92 13.73
C ASP A 828 -6.69 25.60 14.47
N LEU A 829 -5.75 25.09 15.25
CA LEU A 829 -5.89 23.93 16.11
C LEU A 829 -5.45 24.22 17.55
N TYR A 830 -6.38 24.08 18.49
CA TYR A 830 -6.15 24.21 19.93
C TYR A 830 -6.26 22.85 20.58
N GLN A 831 -5.22 22.44 21.34
CA GLN A 831 -5.18 21.13 21.99
C GLN A 831 -4.99 21.26 23.51
N TRP A 832 -5.68 20.41 24.27
CA TRP A 832 -5.54 20.27 25.72
C TRP A 832 -5.62 18.77 26.10
N HIS A 833 -5.46 18.44 27.35
CA HIS A 833 -5.30 17.07 27.85
C HIS A 833 -6.40 16.10 27.36
N HIS A 834 -7.67 16.55 27.36
CA HIS A 834 -8.82 15.71 27.04
C HIS A 834 -9.56 16.12 25.76
N GLY A 835 -9.03 17.04 24.99
CA GLY A 835 -9.74 17.52 23.80
C GLY A 835 -8.90 18.30 22.81
N SER A 836 -9.49 18.53 21.65
CA SER A 836 -8.94 19.34 20.57
C SER A 836 -10.04 20.12 19.90
N LYS A 837 -9.82 21.40 19.61
CA LYS A 837 -10.71 22.23 18.81
C LYS A 837 -10.00 22.60 17.51
N TYR A 838 -10.61 22.27 16.40
CA TYR A 838 -10.12 22.54 15.06
C TYR A 838 -11.04 23.53 14.37
N CYS A 839 -10.48 24.60 13.81
CA CYS A 839 -11.22 25.63 13.10
C CYS A 839 -10.69 25.69 11.66
N CYS A 840 -11.60 25.68 10.69
CA CYS A 840 -11.30 25.84 9.28
C CYS A 840 -12.30 26.86 8.68
N GLY A 841 -11.88 28.11 8.55
CA GLY A 841 -12.79 29.21 8.23
C GLY A 841 -13.95 29.32 9.24
N ASP A 842 -15.18 29.27 8.73
CA ASP A 842 -16.40 29.34 9.55
C ASP A 842 -16.82 27.97 10.16
N LEU A 843 -16.10 26.88 9.86
CA LEU A 843 -16.38 25.55 10.39
C LEU A 843 -15.54 25.29 11.64
N GLU A 844 -16.19 24.80 12.67
CA GLU A 844 -15.50 24.42 13.90
C GLU A 844 -15.79 22.96 14.27
N GLY A 845 -14.74 22.21 14.58
CA GLY A 845 -14.79 20.85 15.09
C GLY A 845 -14.25 20.77 16.52
N LEU A 846 -14.90 20.00 17.36
CA LEU A 846 -14.47 19.70 18.71
C LEU A 846 -14.37 18.19 18.90
N LEU A 847 -13.20 17.73 19.24
CA LEU A 847 -12.93 16.36 19.66
C LEU A 847 -12.75 16.37 21.17
N ASP A 848 -13.53 15.56 21.89
CA ASP A 848 -13.54 15.54 23.35
C ASP A 848 -13.71 14.12 23.89
N THR A 849 -13.05 13.80 24.98
CA THR A 849 -13.21 12.52 25.69
C THR A 849 -14.03 12.70 26.95
N ASP A 850 -14.91 11.73 27.24
CA ASP A 850 -15.63 11.73 28.53
C ASP A 850 -14.65 11.61 29.70
N ARG A 851 -15.00 12.22 30.84
CA ARG A 851 -14.22 12.11 32.10
C ARG A 851 -14.05 10.66 32.59
N ASN A 852 -14.97 9.78 32.21
CA ASN A 852 -14.86 8.34 32.47
C ASN A 852 -14.15 7.57 31.35
N GLU A 853 -13.75 8.26 30.27
CA GLU A 853 -12.95 7.76 29.16
C GLU A 853 -13.57 6.56 28.41
N GLN A 854 -14.93 6.48 28.41
CA GLN A 854 -15.67 5.37 27.80
C GLN A 854 -16.04 5.62 26.33
N TYR A 855 -16.08 6.88 25.93
CA TYR A 855 -16.40 7.29 24.57
C TYR A 855 -15.64 8.54 24.16
N LEU A 856 -15.56 8.71 22.86
CA LEU A 856 -14.99 9.88 22.21
C LEU A 856 -16.11 10.61 21.46
N GLU A 857 -16.25 11.91 21.66
CA GLU A 857 -17.22 12.75 20.98
C GLU A 857 -16.56 13.63 19.96
N ILE A 858 -17.07 13.58 18.74
CA ILE A 858 -16.73 14.48 17.65
C ILE A 858 -17.93 15.36 17.42
N LYS A 859 -17.79 16.65 17.64
CA LYS A 859 -18.85 17.65 17.48
C LYS A 859 -18.41 18.65 16.45
N VAL A 860 -19.33 19.08 15.58
CA VAL A 860 -19.06 20.10 14.58
C VAL A 860 -20.15 21.15 14.60
N ARG A 861 -19.77 22.37 14.24
CA ARG A 861 -20.71 23.46 14.03
C ARG A 861 -20.27 24.35 12.87
N GLY A 862 -21.24 24.98 12.21
CA GLY A 862 -20.99 25.87 11.10
C GLY A 862 -22.24 26.64 10.67
N PRO A 863 -22.13 27.56 9.70
CA PRO A 863 -23.24 28.33 9.22
C PRO A 863 -24.24 27.45 8.43
N ARG A 864 -25.50 27.87 8.43
CA ARG A 864 -26.62 27.09 7.85
C ARG A 864 -26.54 26.91 6.34
N ASP A 865 -25.85 27.78 5.64
CA ASP A 865 -25.60 27.68 4.20
C ASP A 865 -24.49 26.70 3.83
N ALA A 866 -23.67 26.27 4.77
CA ALA A 866 -22.54 25.34 4.58
C ALA A 866 -22.84 23.89 5.00
N LYS A 867 -24.10 23.41 4.91
CA LYS A 867 -24.53 22.09 5.38
C LYS A 867 -23.72 20.94 4.80
N SER A 868 -23.51 20.94 3.50
CA SER A 868 -22.74 19.89 2.82
C SER A 868 -21.27 19.90 3.24
N SER A 869 -20.65 21.07 3.32
CA SER A 869 -19.28 21.23 3.79
C SER A 869 -19.11 20.77 5.24
N LEU A 870 -20.09 21.07 6.11
CA LEU A 870 -20.07 20.63 7.50
C LEU A 870 -20.18 19.11 7.64
N PHE A 871 -20.94 18.46 6.75
CA PHE A 871 -21.04 17.01 6.74
C PHE A 871 -19.69 16.37 6.38
N PHE A 872 -19.06 16.81 5.30
CA PHE A 872 -17.76 16.29 4.89
C PHE A 872 -16.66 16.61 5.91
N PHE A 873 -16.72 17.78 6.53
CA PHE A 873 -15.83 18.14 7.62
C PHE A 873 -15.96 17.21 8.85
N LEU A 874 -17.18 16.80 9.20
CA LEU A 874 -17.39 15.77 10.23
C LEU A 874 -16.85 14.41 9.78
N ASP A 875 -17.08 14.04 8.53
CA ASP A 875 -16.64 12.75 7.99
C ASP A 875 -15.12 12.65 7.96
N ASP A 876 -14.41 13.71 7.57
CA ASP A 876 -12.95 13.78 7.61
C ASP A 876 -12.41 13.61 9.04
N PHE A 877 -13.05 14.25 10.02
CA PHE A 877 -12.71 14.05 11.44
C PHE A 877 -12.88 12.60 11.90
N ILE A 878 -13.99 11.98 11.51
CA ILE A 878 -14.27 10.58 11.85
C ILE A 878 -13.21 9.69 11.20
N ASN A 879 -12.89 9.93 9.94
CA ASN A 879 -11.92 9.15 9.20
C ASN A 879 -10.52 9.19 9.84
N ILE A 880 -10.07 10.38 10.26
CA ILE A 880 -8.79 10.53 10.98
C ILE A 880 -8.80 9.70 12.28
N VAL A 881 -9.84 9.83 13.08
CA VAL A 881 -9.95 9.10 14.36
C VAL A 881 -9.98 7.59 14.14
N GLU A 882 -10.75 7.12 13.18
CA GLU A 882 -10.86 5.69 12.88
C GLU A 882 -9.58 5.13 12.26
N GLN A 883 -8.88 5.89 11.42
CA GLN A 883 -7.58 5.49 10.91
C GLN A 883 -6.61 5.23 12.07
N VAL A 884 -6.52 6.13 13.04
CA VAL A 884 -5.66 5.94 14.21
C VAL A 884 -6.09 4.72 15.03
N ILE A 885 -7.38 4.50 15.21
CA ILE A 885 -7.89 3.30 15.91
C ILE A 885 -7.49 2.04 15.16
N GLU A 886 -7.63 2.00 13.84
CA GLU A 886 -7.27 0.85 13.01
C GLU A 886 -5.76 0.55 13.04
N GLU A 887 -4.92 1.59 13.01
CA GLU A 887 -3.47 1.44 13.02
C GLU A 887 -2.92 1.01 14.39
N VAL A 888 -3.45 1.59 15.47
CA VAL A 888 -2.90 1.42 16.82
C VAL A 888 -3.61 0.31 17.61
N CYS A 889 -4.92 0.21 17.45
CA CYS A 889 -5.76 -0.75 18.19
C CYS A 889 -6.71 -1.49 17.25
N PRO A 890 -6.20 -2.28 16.29
CA PRO A 890 -7.02 -2.94 15.27
C PRO A 890 -8.05 -3.94 15.81
N GLY A 891 -7.92 -4.36 17.07
CA GLY A 891 -8.90 -5.22 17.76
C GLY A 891 -9.95 -4.47 18.58
N LEU A 892 -9.91 -3.13 18.60
CA LEU A 892 -10.86 -2.33 19.33
C LEU A 892 -12.12 -2.10 18.46
N CYS A 893 -13.25 -2.67 18.90
CA CYS A 893 -14.53 -2.44 18.24
C CYS A 893 -15.17 -1.16 18.77
N THR A 894 -15.47 -0.23 17.88
CA THR A 894 -16.19 1.00 18.18
C THR A 894 -17.55 1.00 17.50
N GLU A 895 -18.56 1.52 18.17
CA GLU A 895 -19.88 1.77 17.60
C GLU A 895 -20.10 3.27 17.46
N ARG A 896 -20.61 3.71 16.31
CA ARG A 896 -20.92 5.12 16.03
C ARG A 896 -22.36 5.42 16.45
N TYR A 897 -22.54 6.40 17.31
CA TYR A 897 -23.82 6.93 17.71
C TYR A 897 -23.93 8.37 17.24
N THR A 898 -24.97 8.71 16.48
CA THR A 898 -25.21 10.09 16.03
C THR A 898 -25.75 10.92 17.18
N LEU A 899 -25.21 12.10 17.41
CA LEU A 899 -25.63 12.99 18.48
C LEU A 899 -26.81 13.87 18.04
N SER A 900 -27.71 14.18 18.98
CA SER A 900 -28.86 15.06 18.73
C SER A 900 -28.42 16.47 18.39
N PRO A 901 -28.67 16.98 17.16
CA PRO A 901 -28.23 18.31 16.72
C PRO A 901 -28.81 19.46 17.58
N SER A 902 -30.05 19.34 18.01
CA SER A 902 -30.73 20.38 18.82
C SER A 902 -30.11 20.48 20.23
N GLN A 903 -29.66 19.38 20.80
CA GLN A 903 -29.04 19.34 22.12
C GLN A 903 -27.56 19.75 22.10
N LEU A 904 -26.87 19.63 20.99
CA LEU A 904 -25.50 20.10 20.85
C LEU A 904 -25.38 21.64 20.96
N GLY A 905 -26.45 22.35 20.70
CA GLY A 905 -26.53 23.79 20.92
C GLY A 905 -26.77 24.19 22.38
N ASP A 906 -27.21 23.29 23.27
CA ASP A 906 -27.51 23.52 24.70
C ASP A 906 -26.39 22.96 25.58
N HIS A 907 -25.61 23.82 26.21
CA HIS A 907 -24.46 23.40 27.03
C HIS A 907 -24.89 22.75 28.36
N GLY A 908 -24.16 21.70 28.75
CA GLY A 908 -24.19 21.12 30.10
C GLY A 908 -25.25 20.04 30.33
N LYS A 909 -25.93 19.55 29.30
CA LYS A 909 -26.86 18.41 29.39
C LYS A 909 -26.27 17.15 28.80
N ILE A 910 -26.71 15.98 29.31
CA ILE A 910 -26.44 14.71 28.67
C ILE A 910 -27.08 14.71 27.28
N ILE A 911 -26.25 14.68 26.25
CA ILE A 911 -26.71 14.72 24.85
C ILE A 911 -27.27 13.36 24.47
N ARG A 912 -28.47 13.33 23.94
CA ARG A 912 -29.05 12.10 23.38
C ARG A 912 -28.25 11.63 22.18
N SER A 913 -28.00 10.35 22.09
CA SER A 913 -27.34 9.70 20.95
C SER A 913 -28.28 8.66 20.34
N TYR A 914 -28.25 8.56 19.03
CA TYR A 914 -29.03 7.61 18.22
C TYR A 914 -28.12 6.49 17.77
N SER A 915 -28.51 5.23 18.05
CA SER A 915 -27.76 4.08 17.55
C SER A 915 -27.97 3.87 16.06
N PRO A 916 -27.02 3.22 15.35
CA PRO A 916 -27.21 2.89 13.93
C PRO A 916 -28.48 2.09 13.66
N THR A 917 -28.82 1.17 14.54
CA THR A 917 -30.04 0.35 14.45
C THR A 917 -31.31 1.18 14.65
N GLU A 918 -31.27 2.20 15.48
CA GLU A 918 -32.39 3.14 15.70
C GLU A 918 -32.60 4.01 14.44
N ILE A 919 -31.52 4.52 13.84
CA ILE A 919 -31.55 5.31 12.61
C ILE A 919 -32.11 4.48 11.43
N LEU A 920 -31.61 3.25 11.23
CA LEU A 920 -32.11 2.35 10.19
C LEU A 920 -33.60 2.04 10.38
N ARG A 921 -34.05 1.84 11.63
CA ARG A 921 -35.46 1.58 11.91
C ARG A 921 -36.34 2.79 11.55
N MET A 922 -35.88 4.02 11.87
CA MET A 922 -36.58 5.24 11.50
C MET A 922 -36.74 5.37 9.99
N GLU A 923 -35.68 5.08 9.25
CA GLU A 923 -35.69 5.09 7.78
C GLU A 923 -36.65 4.05 7.22
N MET A 924 -36.58 2.80 7.70
CA MET A 924 -37.47 1.71 7.27
C MET A 924 -38.95 1.99 7.58
N GLU A 925 -39.25 2.67 8.70
CA GLU A 925 -40.60 3.07 9.09
C GLU A 925 -41.09 4.36 8.38
N GLY A 926 -40.22 4.99 7.58
CA GLY A 926 -40.54 6.25 6.89
C GLY A 926 -40.80 7.43 7.84
N ARG A 927 -40.17 7.42 9.01
CA ARG A 927 -40.31 8.48 10.00
C ARG A 927 -39.52 9.70 9.58
N THR A 928 -40.17 10.82 9.43
CA THR A 928 -39.52 12.10 9.08
C THR A 928 -39.06 12.88 10.29
N SER A 929 -39.54 12.56 11.51
CA SER A 929 -39.17 13.29 12.72
C SER A 929 -39.21 12.43 13.97
N VAL A 930 -38.40 12.81 14.97
CA VAL A 930 -38.31 12.20 16.29
C VAL A 930 -38.72 13.19 17.36
N VAL A 931 -39.55 12.72 18.30
CA VAL A 931 -39.98 13.56 19.43
C VAL A 931 -39.01 13.41 20.60
N LEU A 932 -38.40 14.49 21.01
CA LEU A 932 -37.58 14.58 22.24
C LEU A 932 -38.46 14.86 23.47
N THR A 933 -37.91 14.79 24.66
CA THR A 933 -38.60 15.13 25.89
C THR A 933 -39.08 16.58 25.87
N GLY A 934 -40.43 16.80 25.89
CA GLY A 934 -41.04 18.13 26.10
C GLY A 934 -41.54 18.76 24.81
N SER A 935 -41.86 18.58 23.82
CA SER A 935 -42.36 19.31 22.60
C SER A 935 -41.30 19.66 21.55
N VAL A 936 -40.03 19.27 21.74
CA VAL A 936 -38.98 19.46 20.73
C VAL A 936 -39.03 18.27 19.80
N THR A 937 -39.20 18.53 18.50
CA THR A 937 -39.06 17.50 17.44
C THR A 937 -37.82 17.76 16.62
N GLU A 938 -37.05 16.71 16.33
CA GLU A 938 -35.92 16.75 15.42
C GLU A 938 -36.30 16.10 14.08
N ASP A 939 -35.89 16.72 13.00
CA ASP A 939 -36.06 16.13 11.67
C ASP A 939 -35.01 15.02 11.44
N PHE A 940 -35.41 13.92 10.79
CA PHE A 940 -34.53 12.83 10.44
C PHE A 940 -33.35 13.29 9.56
N LEU A 941 -33.61 14.18 8.60
CA LEU A 941 -32.58 14.75 7.74
C LEU A 941 -31.56 15.60 8.52
N ASP A 942 -31.99 16.33 9.55
CA ASP A 942 -31.08 17.10 10.40
C ASP A 942 -30.17 16.16 11.21
N ILE A 943 -30.68 15.02 11.66
CA ILE A 943 -29.91 14.03 12.43
C ILE A 943 -28.84 13.33 11.55
N VAL A 944 -29.19 12.95 10.30
CA VAL A 944 -28.34 12.11 9.46
C VAL A 944 -27.38 12.93 8.60
N CYS A 945 -27.85 14.04 8.01
CA CYS A 945 -27.08 14.80 7.02
C CYS A 945 -27.23 16.32 7.15
N PHE A 946 -27.45 16.84 8.36
CA PHE A 946 -27.57 18.28 8.64
C PHE A 946 -28.69 18.98 7.86
N GLY A 947 -29.70 18.21 7.43
CA GLY A 947 -30.77 18.72 6.60
C GLY A 947 -30.38 19.01 5.14
N SER A 948 -29.33 18.35 4.62
CA SER A 948 -28.88 18.48 3.23
C SER A 948 -29.42 17.33 2.38
N GLU A 949 -30.34 17.61 1.45
CA GLU A 949 -30.81 16.65 0.47
C GLU A 949 -29.71 16.24 -0.53
N GLU A 950 -28.75 17.11 -0.80
CA GLU A 950 -27.62 16.86 -1.68
C GLU A 950 -26.72 15.76 -1.10
N VAL A 951 -26.40 15.85 0.18
CA VAL A 951 -25.64 14.83 0.90
C VAL A 951 -26.39 13.50 0.93
N LEU A 952 -27.69 13.54 1.25
CA LEU A 952 -28.51 12.31 1.25
C LEU A 952 -28.51 11.62 -0.12
N ASN A 953 -28.65 12.39 -1.18
CA ASN A 953 -28.60 11.86 -2.55
C ASN A 953 -27.21 11.33 -2.96
N SER A 954 -26.12 11.83 -2.36
CA SER A 954 -24.76 11.32 -2.59
C SER A 954 -24.46 10.04 -1.82
N ILE A 955 -25.11 9.84 -0.67
CA ILE A 955 -24.92 8.64 0.19
C ILE A 955 -25.78 7.46 -0.31
N THR A 956 -27.01 7.72 -0.77
CA THR A 956 -27.97 6.68 -1.20
C THR A 956 -27.58 5.89 -2.45
N PRO A 957 -26.81 6.42 -3.43
CA PRO A 957 -26.35 5.63 -4.57
C PRO A 957 -25.18 4.69 -4.31
N GLY A 958 -24.80 4.49 -3.07
CA GLY A 958 -23.72 3.58 -2.68
C GLY A 958 -23.84 2.11 -3.10
N ILE A 959 -24.77 1.80 -4.00
CA ILE A 959 -24.93 0.48 -4.63
C ILE A 959 -23.80 0.16 -5.63
N ASP A 960 -23.07 1.17 -6.10
CA ASP A 960 -22.01 1.04 -7.10
C ASP A 960 -20.58 1.17 -6.52
N LEU A 961 -20.42 1.21 -5.19
CA LEU A 961 -19.10 1.24 -4.57
C LEU A 961 -18.46 -0.14 -4.65
N ASP A 962 -17.26 -0.19 -5.24
CA ASP A 962 -16.42 -1.39 -5.20
C ASP A 962 -16.11 -1.76 -3.74
N ILE A 963 -16.18 -3.06 -3.43
CA ILE A 963 -15.85 -3.61 -2.10
C ILE A 963 -14.44 -3.18 -1.65
N SER A 964 -13.54 -2.91 -2.60
CA SER A 964 -12.20 -2.39 -2.32
C SER A 964 -12.20 -1.00 -1.67
N HIS A 965 -13.28 -0.22 -1.81
CA HIS A 965 -13.44 1.10 -1.18
C HIS A 965 -14.07 1.03 0.22
N LEU A 966 -14.50 -0.14 0.66
CA LEU A 966 -14.91 -0.31 2.05
C LEU A 966 -13.71 -0.14 2.98
N SER A 967 -13.91 0.56 4.09
CA SER A 967 -12.88 0.67 5.14
C SER A 967 -12.43 -0.72 5.61
N LEU A 968 -11.21 -0.84 6.08
CA LEU A 968 -10.70 -2.11 6.62
C LEU A 968 -11.60 -2.63 7.76
N HIS A 969 -12.16 -1.71 8.56
CA HIS A 969 -13.12 -2.03 9.62
C HIS A 969 -14.42 -2.61 9.05
N SER A 970 -15.00 -2.02 8.03
CA SER A 970 -16.21 -2.52 7.37
C SER A 970 -15.96 -3.89 6.72
N ARG A 971 -14.80 -4.10 6.11
CA ARG A 971 -14.39 -5.40 5.55
C ARG A 971 -14.25 -6.45 6.64
N ARG A 972 -13.67 -6.12 7.79
CA ARG A 972 -13.58 -7.02 8.97
C ARG A 972 -14.92 -7.34 9.57
N LEU A 973 -15.82 -6.36 9.69
CA LEU A 973 -17.20 -6.61 10.14
C LEU A 973 -17.96 -7.54 9.19
N LEU A 974 -17.83 -7.32 7.88
CA LEU A 974 -18.41 -8.21 6.88
C LEU A 974 -17.80 -9.61 6.95
N SER A 975 -16.49 -9.73 7.08
CA SER A 975 -15.81 -11.01 7.30
C SER A 975 -16.30 -11.68 8.57
N TYR A 976 -16.39 -10.96 9.68
CA TYR A 976 -16.90 -11.50 10.94
C TYR A 976 -18.36 -11.97 10.88
N LEU A 977 -19.20 -11.31 10.10
CA LEU A 977 -20.59 -11.69 9.88
C LEU A 977 -20.74 -12.85 8.89
N LEU A 978 -19.79 -13.02 7.96
CA LEU A 978 -19.87 -14.01 6.88
C LEU A 978 -18.96 -15.24 7.14
N ASP A 979 -17.94 -15.13 7.99
CA ASP A 979 -16.97 -16.20 8.26
C ASP A 979 -17.47 -17.37 9.13
N PRO A 980 -18.41 -17.24 10.07
CA PRO A 980 -18.96 -18.42 10.69
C PRO A 980 -19.75 -19.20 9.65
N SER A 981 -19.30 -20.41 9.29
CA SER A 981 -20.07 -21.33 8.48
C SER A 981 -21.37 -21.67 9.20
N GLU A 982 -22.44 -20.99 8.84
CA GLU A 982 -23.76 -21.32 9.38
C GLU A 982 -24.33 -22.54 8.66
N PRO A 983 -24.96 -23.49 9.38
CA PRO A 983 -25.60 -24.64 8.79
C PRO A 983 -26.67 -24.31 7.75
N MET A 984 -27.15 -23.06 7.71
CA MET A 984 -28.14 -22.53 6.78
C MET A 984 -27.52 -21.79 5.57
N GLY A 985 -26.17 -21.77 5.43
CA GLY A 985 -25.50 -21.20 4.27
C GLY A 985 -25.59 -19.68 4.17
N ARG A 986 -25.75 -18.98 5.30
CA ARG A 986 -25.66 -17.49 5.36
C ARG A 986 -24.23 -17.05 5.62
N ASP A 987 -23.32 -17.51 4.80
CA ASP A 987 -21.90 -17.24 4.91
C ASP A 987 -21.36 -16.65 3.60
N TRP A 988 -20.06 -16.39 3.58
CA TRP A 988 -19.39 -15.87 2.40
C TRP A 988 -19.51 -16.77 1.17
N CYS A 989 -19.70 -18.10 1.36
CA CYS A 989 -19.93 -19.03 0.26
C CYS A 989 -21.24 -18.72 -0.46
N LEU A 990 -22.31 -18.44 0.28
CA LEU A 990 -23.60 -18.02 -0.29
C LEU A 990 -23.47 -16.68 -1.00
N LEU A 991 -22.72 -15.72 -0.42
CA LEU A 991 -22.44 -14.44 -1.06
C LEU A 991 -21.67 -14.62 -2.37
N ALA A 992 -20.63 -15.44 -2.39
CA ALA A 992 -19.85 -15.75 -3.59
C ALA A 992 -20.71 -16.44 -4.67
N ILE A 993 -21.55 -17.36 -4.29
CA ILE A 993 -22.50 -18.03 -5.21
C ILE A 993 -23.49 -16.99 -5.78
N THR A 994 -24.03 -16.12 -4.95
CA THR A 994 -24.99 -15.09 -5.35
C THR A 994 -24.36 -14.06 -6.31
N LEU A 995 -23.07 -13.79 -6.13
CA LEU A 995 -22.27 -12.92 -7.02
C LEU A 995 -21.77 -13.64 -8.30
N GLY A 996 -22.12 -14.92 -8.48
CA GLY A 996 -21.69 -15.69 -9.64
C GLY A 996 -20.23 -16.14 -9.62
N LEU A 997 -19.60 -16.15 -8.46
CA LEU A 997 -18.20 -16.50 -8.25
C LEU A 997 -18.01 -17.95 -7.76
N SER A 998 -19.01 -18.82 -7.96
CA SER A 998 -18.99 -20.23 -7.53
C SER A 998 -17.77 -21.01 -8.04
N ASP A 999 -17.27 -20.67 -9.22
CA ASP A 999 -16.11 -21.33 -9.85
C ASP A 999 -14.76 -20.99 -9.18
N VAL A 1000 -14.73 -19.93 -8.37
CA VAL A 1000 -13.54 -19.49 -7.64
C VAL A 1000 -13.42 -20.17 -6.27
N LEU A 1001 -14.54 -20.61 -5.70
CA LEU A 1001 -14.61 -21.24 -4.37
C LEU A 1001 -13.66 -22.44 -4.19
N PRO A 1002 -13.57 -23.40 -5.12
CA PRO A 1002 -12.65 -24.53 -4.97
C PRO A 1002 -11.17 -24.12 -5.01
N LYS A 1003 -10.84 -23.05 -5.73
CA LYS A 1003 -9.47 -22.51 -5.79
C LYS A 1003 -9.09 -21.81 -4.49
N ILE A 1004 -10.02 -21.07 -3.90
CA ILE A 1004 -9.85 -20.41 -2.61
C ILE A 1004 -9.66 -21.43 -1.49
N GLU A 1005 -10.43 -22.54 -1.51
CA GLU A 1005 -10.33 -23.62 -0.54
C GLU A 1005 -9.03 -24.44 -0.68
N SER A 1006 -8.47 -24.54 -1.88
CA SER A 1006 -7.27 -25.35 -2.14
C SER A 1006 -5.94 -24.64 -1.88
N GLU A 1007 -5.89 -23.29 -1.88
CA GLU A 1007 -4.67 -22.50 -1.72
C GLU A 1007 -4.78 -21.42 -0.62
N PRO A 1008 -4.77 -21.82 0.66
CA PRO A 1008 -5.02 -20.91 1.78
C PRO A 1008 -3.97 -19.80 1.98
N ASN A 1009 -2.79 -19.92 1.35
CA ASN A 1009 -1.67 -19.01 1.57
C ASN A 1009 -1.47 -17.93 0.48
N GLN A 1010 -2.27 -17.89 -0.57
CA GLN A 1010 -2.13 -16.92 -1.67
C GLN A 1010 -3.16 -15.78 -1.67
N ILE A 1011 -4.11 -15.77 -0.72
CA ILE A 1011 -5.22 -14.81 -0.72
C ILE A 1011 -4.94 -13.58 0.17
N SER A 1012 -3.70 -13.37 0.58
CA SER A 1012 -3.31 -12.19 1.36
C SER A 1012 -2.94 -10.96 0.49
N HIS A 1013 -3.33 -10.95 -0.78
CA HIS A 1013 -3.13 -9.79 -1.66
C HIS A 1013 -4.38 -9.45 -2.44
#